data_1edbddf79733fd8996aef314948ad648
#
_entry.id   1edbddf79733fd8996aef314948ad648
#
_cell.length_a   1.000
_cell.length_b   1.000
_cell.length_c   1.000
_cell.angle_alpha   90.00
_cell.angle_beta   90.00
_cell.angle_gamma   90.00
#
_symmetry.space_group_name_H-M   'P 1'
#
loop_
_entity.id
_entity.type
_entity.pdbx_description
1 polymer ?
#
loop_
_entity_poly.entity_id
_entity_poly.type
_entity_poly.pdbx_seq_one_letter_code
_entity_poly.pdbx_strand_id
1 'polypeptide(L)'
;MSMSAAKPSVASMATMRDAYTVCQNKPNAFAKGLDVMNKLLRDTPSSDFVSQLTPVVQIVLSNTESGEYAERLLDFTAQFLAGTTLTSSATAAADDSGVTGGDSWLLVRMLDAALEWSTSDSKVVRERCCRLVEKTLCNIKDEYAVDEDLFDRVEAAMMARLKDRIGAVRAAAAGALSRLQDPSNSGCKIVEAFLFHLEHDPCVEVRSAIVTRMVPSTKTLAAIVARTRDVKDAVRRLALERLVEKVPVRYLSLRQRTAVIAMGLGESAGAVRTVVTQKLIPTWLQQTKGSLVDFLRLLDVHGSTESVESFLDWYLAEHDLKRAAADFASACLDEDKLVPEDKLSSETLLLWRCLVLHLRAGGSADADALVESVFPDTVVYCGYLVKHVCAFDESWDTLRQLEHRFMSRQLLTLAQAADISDSAGRARLVETVHMLLASPKVGSVLVQPLMRLLGRIFPSTDQVAQEVALAISATAPAAPSQEAREVAAAPLVASIDVVKMRVKLNMLREDLSICVEREQFAEAQELKNKVLELEQTLRDVQAAAEVALEEFQEDGRVEQDSATTLKIATLVTEMLAVTPFASVSPFLQTCLDDIVLPGIVSTDTAVRKQATHALGLCCTLSKRAALKHMQLLFQIALADTPQIRAVALAGAVDLILAFGVEPFDSVLRNLFEDDDDDDEEATPRDASALLVDCLIRYVDDEDDHLRAVAAEGMAKLQLYGRVCSPSLLSVMVLQWMHPNTDPDSHLHQVLRNFVVAYSHGGSPQSLRCFEMAFLPTLAAVLDAPASSPLARLSAADLLNFLVDVTLPRSADRPGQRVPASAATEATPHDRLAVELCREVLKDPHDEDALVFLKALTMLEVTERASVEDLMSAARKMRDKVKAKRGAALVKKFEDKLKTLAGAATADRDGEPSSSASVVIDSSTLTDGSCSLFGRSASMSVGPTESGACSGSGSSGRRLLDSQDLFPLSNDP
;
A
#
# COMPACT_ATOMS: atom_id res chain seq x y z
N MET A 1 -45.31 10.75 55.30
CA MET A 1 -44.21 9.95 55.90
C MET A 1 -43.77 8.94 54.88
N SER A 2 -42.78 9.21 54.11
CA SER A 2 -42.18 8.27 53.17
C SER A 2 -41.16 7.41 53.95
N MET A 3 -41.44 6.18 54.20
CA MET A 3 -40.47 5.25 54.75
C MET A 3 -39.40 5.03 53.68
N SER A 4 -38.22 5.54 53.87
CA SER A 4 -37.03 5.17 53.11
C SER A 4 -36.74 3.72 53.38
N ALA A 5 -37.12 2.82 52.43
CA ALA A 5 -36.76 1.43 52.50
C ALA A 5 -35.22 1.34 52.41
N ALA A 6 -34.58 0.79 53.42
CA ALA A 6 -33.13 0.56 53.41
C ALA A 6 -32.73 -0.27 52.18
N LYS A 7 -31.69 0.15 51.46
CA LYS A 7 -31.16 -0.61 50.32
C LYS A 7 -30.78 -2.00 50.77
N PRO A 8 -31.23 -3.07 50.09
CA PRO A 8 -30.91 -4.43 50.47
C PRO A 8 -29.39 -4.66 50.49
N SER A 9 -28.90 -5.37 51.52
CA SER A 9 -27.52 -5.74 51.67
C SER A 9 -27.27 -7.19 51.20
N VAL A 10 -26.04 -7.58 50.96
CA VAL A 10 -25.67 -8.94 50.59
C VAL A 10 -26.11 -9.97 51.63
N ALA A 11 -26.25 -9.57 52.91
CA ALA A 11 -26.72 -10.42 53.99
C ALA A 11 -28.26 -10.52 54.06
N SER A 12 -29.01 -9.57 53.47
CA SER A 12 -30.48 -9.48 53.57
C SER A 12 -31.16 -9.79 52.22
N MET A 13 -30.52 -10.43 51.27
CA MET A 13 -31.14 -10.87 50.02
C MET A 13 -32.13 -12.04 50.30
N ALA A 14 -33.40 -11.80 50.14
CA ALA A 14 -34.42 -12.80 50.29
C ALA A 14 -35.35 -12.93 49.07
N THR A 15 -35.45 -11.88 48.26
CA THR A 15 -36.34 -11.85 47.11
C THR A 15 -35.50 -11.74 45.81
N MET A 16 -36.11 -12.09 44.68
CA MET A 16 -35.52 -11.93 43.34
C MET A 16 -35.09 -10.46 43.09
N ARG A 17 -35.98 -9.51 43.48
CA ARG A 17 -35.68 -8.08 43.32
C ARG A 17 -34.51 -7.63 44.18
N ASP A 18 -34.32 -8.17 45.36
CA ASP A 18 -33.20 -7.89 46.23
C ASP A 18 -31.88 -8.41 45.58
N ALA A 19 -31.94 -9.63 45.01
CA ALA A 19 -30.77 -10.21 44.31
C ALA A 19 -30.31 -9.31 43.14
N TYR A 20 -31.22 -8.89 42.26
CA TYR A 20 -30.91 -7.98 41.17
C TYR A 20 -30.40 -6.62 41.68
N THR A 21 -31.06 -6.04 42.71
CA THR A 21 -30.63 -4.72 43.25
C THR A 21 -29.22 -4.75 43.85
N VAL A 22 -28.85 -5.82 44.54
CA VAL A 22 -27.54 -5.98 45.14
C VAL A 22 -26.47 -6.31 44.08
N CYS A 23 -26.77 -7.21 43.15
CA CYS A 23 -25.86 -7.60 42.07
C CYS A 23 -25.60 -6.46 41.10
N GLN A 24 -26.54 -5.55 40.88
CA GLN A 24 -26.32 -4.33 40.07
C GLN A 24 -25.14 -3.51 40.56
N ASN A 25 -24.99 -3.40 41.91
CA ASN A 25 -23.98 -2.52 42.52
C ASN A 25 -22.71 -3.26 42.97
N LYS A 26 -22.76 -4.58 43.12
CA LYS A 26 -21.68 -5.40 43.68
C LYS A 26 -21.48 -6.68 42.89
N PRO A 27 -20.60 -6.74 41.91
CA PRO A 27 -20.30 -7.96 41.15
C PRO A 27 -19.88 -9.15 42.02
N ASN A 28 -19.15 -8.88 43.13
CA ASN A 28 -18.74 -9.90 44.08
C ASN A 28 -19.94 -10.58 44.85
N ALA A 29 -21.13 -10.06 44.65
CA ALA A 29 -22.37 -10.64 45.24
C ALA A 29 -23.05 -11.69 44.31
N PHE A 30 -22.55 -11.88 43.09
CA PHE A 30 -23.16 -12.76 42.10
C PHE A 30 -23.37 -14.17 42.62
N ALA A 31 -22.35 -14.79 43.24
CA ALA A 31 -22.44 -16.14 43.77
C ALA A 31 -23.60 -16.28 44.77
N LYS A 32 -23.72 -15.36 45.75
CA LYS A 32 -24.86 -15.34 46.68
C LYS A 32 -26.18 -15.01 46.01
N GLY A 33 -26.19 -14.13 45.04
CA GLY A 33 -27.35 -13.81 44.23
C GLY A 33 -27.86 -15.04 43.48
N LEU A 34 -26.96 -15.81 42.88
CA LEU A 34 -27.27 -17.06 42.18
C LEU A 34 -27.84 -18.12 43.15
N ASP A 35 -27.26 -18.25 44.37
CA ASP A 35 -27.77 -19.17 45.40
C ASP A 35 -29.21 -18.81 45.79
N VAL A 36 -29.51 -17.52 45.96
CA VAL A 36 -30.87 -17.03 46.24
C VAL A 36 -31.80 -17.33 45.08
N MET A 37 -31.40 -17.06 43.86
CA MET A 37 -32.21 -17.33 42.68
C MET A 37 -32.46 -18.82 42.49
N ASN A 38 -31.48 -19.68 42.70
CA ASN A 38 -31.59 -21.13 42.63
C ASN A 38 -32.49 -21.68 43.76
N LYS A 39 -32.49 -21.06 44.95
CA LYS A 39 -33.39 -21.40 46.03
C LYS A 39 -34.82 -21.03 45.68
N LEU A 40 -35.03 -19.79 45.22
CA LEU A 40 -36.35 -19.34 44.78
C LEU A 40 -36.94 -20.19 43.64
N LEU A 41 -36.07 -20.62 42.69
CA LEU A 41 -36.48 -21.51 41.58
C LEU A 41 -36.99 -22.86 42.11
N ARG A 42 -36.39 -23.40 43.18
CA ARG A 42 -36.85 -24.66 43.80
C ARG A 42 -38.10 -24.51 44.66
N ASP A 43 -38.23 -23.36 45.35
CA ASP A 43 -39.27 -23.13 46.32
C ASP A 43 -40.57 -22.57 45.69
N THR A 44 -40.54 -22.08 44.43
CA THR A 44 -41.67 -21.42 43.75
C THR A 44 -42.13 -22.27 42.56
N PRO A 45 -43.45 -22.40 42.30
CA PRO A 45 -43.93 -23.06 41.10
C PRO A 45 -43.42 -22.43 39.82
N SER A 46 -43.11 -23.24 38.81
CA SER A 46 -42.46 -22.82 37.58
C SER A 46 -43.16 -21.64 36.86
N SER A 47 -44.49 -21.65 36.81
CA SER A 47 -45.31 -20.58 36.23
C SER A 47 -45.17 -19.26 36.98
N ASP A 48 -45.16 -19.34 38.32
CA ASP A 48 -45.11 -18.17 39.20
C ASP A 48 -43.68 -17.57 39.19
N PHE A 49 -42.67 -18.44 39.15
CA PHE A 49 -41.27 -17.99 39.02
C PHE A 49 -41.05 -17.21 37.72
N VAL A 50 -41.49 -17.72 36.55
CA VAL A 50 -41.38 -17.01 35.28
C VAL A 50 -42.16 -15.70 35.32
N SER A 51 -43.38 -15.68 35.87
CA SER A 51 -44.21 -14.48 35.99
C SER A 51 -43.52 -13.37 36.81
N GLN A 52 -42.69 -13.73 37.79
CA GLN A 52 -41.89 -12.81 38.60
C GLN A 52 -40.57 -12.42 37.92
N LEU A 53 -39.92 -13.32 37.19
CA LEU A 53 -38.63 -13.08 36.52
C LEU A 53 -38.80 -12.19 35.29
N THR A 54 -39.83 -12.46 34.49
CA THR A 54 -40.07 -11.76 33.22
C THR A 54 -40.09 -10.23 33.35
N PRO A 55 -40.85 -9.61 34.28
CA PRO A 55 -40.87 -8.16 34.45
C PRO A 55 -39.52 -7.60 34.90
N VAL A 56 -38.75 -8.35 35.69
CA VAL A 56 -37.42 -7.92 36.15
C VAL A 56 -36.47 -7.88 34.98
N VAL A 57 -36.44 -8.91 34.15
CA VAL A 57 -35.59 -8.95 32.93
C VAL A 57 -36.03 -7.87 31.93
N GLN A 58 -37.32 -7.64 31.74
CA GLN A 58 -37.83 -6.57 30.87
C GLN A 58 -37.39 -5.19 31.33
N ILE A 59 -37.34 -4.91 32.64
CA ILE A 59 -36.79 -3.66 33.18
C ILE A 59 -35.31 -3.53 32.84
N VAL A 60 -34.52 -4.59 32.97
CA VAL A 60 -33.10 -4.58 32.61
C VAL A 60 -32.93 -4.30 31.12
N LEU A 61 -33.74 -4.90 30.26
CA LEU A 61 -33.69 -4.73 28.81
C LEU A 61 -34.13 -3.34 28.33
N SER A 62 -35.11 -2.72 29.00
CA SER A 62 -35.74 -1.45 28.58
C SER A 62 -35.11 -0.21 29.18
N ASN A 63 -34.35 -0.32 30.26
CA ASN A 63 -33.78 0.86 30.95
C ASN A 63 -32.71 1.55 30.07
N THR A 64 -32.93 2.82 29.76
CA THR A 64 -32.02 3.65 28.93
C THR A 64 -30.91 4.33 29.74
N GLU A 65 -31.02 4.35 31.07
CA GLU A 65 -30.11 5.05 31.97
C GLU A 65 -28.92 4.21 32.34
N SER A 66 -27.81 4.22 31.98
CA SER A 66 -26.55 3.59 32.41
C SER A 66 -26.26 2.18 31.84
N GLY A 67 -25.42 2.15 30.84
CA GLY A 67 -24.93 0.91 30.20
C GLY A 67 -24.28 -0.06 31.17
N GLU A 68 -23.43 0.40 32.11
CA GLU A 68 -22.67 -0.48 33.00
C GLU A 68 -23.48 -1.30 33.98
N TYR A 69 -24.50 -0.70 34.55
CA TYR A 69 -25.40 -1.45 35.46
C TYR A 69 -26.28 -2.46 34.72
N ALA A 70 -26.74 -2.10 33.54
CA ALA A 70 -27.49 -3.01 32.70
C ALA A 70 -26.62 -4.20 32.22
N GLU A 71 -25.38 -3.95 31.83
CA GLU A 71 -24.43 -5.01 31.45
C GLU A 71 -24.20 -6.00 32.60
N ARG A 72 -23.97 -5.50 33.83
CA ARG A 72 -23.82 -6.39 35.00
C ARG A 72 -25.05 -7.23 35.26
N LEU A 73 -26.25 -6.66 35.11
CA LEU A 73 -27.47 -7.41 35.28
C LEU A 73 -27.73 -8.40 34.14
N LEU A 74 -27.30 -8.09 32.92
CA LEU A 74 -27.34 -9.07 31.82
C LEU A 74 -26.38 -10.24 32.11
N ASP A 75 -25.15 -9.95 32.60
CA ASP A 75 -24.20 -10.99 33.02
C ASP A 75 -24.75 -11.86 34.14
N PHE A 76 -25.36 -11.26 35.15
CA PHE A 76 -26.00 -11.98 36.25
C PHE A 76 -27.16 -12.88 35.77
N THR A 77 -27.99 -12.32 34.90
CA THR A 77 -29.13 -13.08 34.33
C THR A 77 -28.63 -14.23 33.45
N ALA A 78 -27.65 -14.00 32.62
CA ALA A 78 -27.05 -15.00 31.74
C ALA A 78 -26.40 -16.14 32.54
N GLN A 79 -25.63 -15.82 33.60
CA GLN A 79 -25.03 -16.81 34.46
C GLN A 79 -26.08 -17.64 35.21
N PHE A 80 -27.16 -17.00 35.66
CA PHE A 80 -28.27 -17.71 36.28
C PHE A 80 -28.92 -18.69 35.31
N LEU A 81 -29.28 -18.23 34.10
CA LEU A 81 -29.94 -19.08 33.09
C LEU A 81 -29.05 -20.26 32.68
N ALA A 82 -27.79 -19.99 32.42
CA ALA A 82 -26.82 -21.05 32.09
C ALA A 82 -26.58 -22.01 33.26
N GLY A 83 -26.62 -21.53 34.50
CA GLY A 83 -26.48 -22.35 35.70
C GLY A 83 -27.62 -23.38 35.91
N THR A 84 -28.80 -23.12 35.35
CA THR A 84 -29.93 -24.06 35.43
C THR A 84 -29.68 -25.34 34.62
N THR A 85 -28.77 -25.32 33.64
CA THR A 85 -28.38 -26.53 32.88
C THR A 85 -27.58 -27.53 33.71
N LEU A 86 -26.89 -27.08 34.75
CA LEU A 86 -26.02 -27.92 35.59
C LEU A 86 -26.76 -28.73 36.67
N THR A 87 -27.88 -28.19 37.14
CA THR A 87 -28.68 -28.85 38.16
C THR A 87 -29.43 -30.05 37.60
N SER A 88 -29.70 -30.06 36.30
CA SER A 88 -30.35 -31.14 35.57
C SER A 88 -29.49 -32.42 35.47
N SER A 89 -28.22 -32.28 35.24
CA SER A 89 -27.29 -33.43 35.06
C SER A 89 -27.08 -34.24 36.36
N ALA A 90 -27.23 -33.62 37.54
CA ALA A 90 -26.99 -34.25 38.83
C ALA A 90 -28.23 -35.03 39.35
N THR A 91 -29.46 -34.69 38.91
CA THR A 91 -30.71 -35.30 39.34
C THR A 91 -31.23 -36.38 38.37
N ALA A 92 -30.75 -36.40 37.13
CA ALA A 92 -31.12 -37.41 36.13
C ALA A 92 -30.67 -38.85 36.43
N ALA A 93 -29.85 -39.07 37.48
CA ALA A 93 -29.40 -40.39 37.89
C ALA A 93 -30.38 -41.16 38.84
N ALA A 94 -31.58 -40.62 39.12
CA ALA A 94 -32.43 -41.15 40.20
C ALA A 94 -33.87 -41.54 39.83
N ASP A 95 -34.39 -41.38 38.59
CA ASP A 95 -35.78 -41.80 38.30
C ASP A 95 -35.94 -42.43 36.92
N ASP A 96 -36.40 -43.71 36.95
CA ASP A 96 -36.68 -44.62 35.82
C ASP A 96 -38.04 -44.36 35.18
N SER A 97 -38.53 -43.13 35.17
CA SER A 97 -39.77 -42.73 34.49
C SER A 97 -39.45 -41.84 33.31
N GLY A 98 -39.52 -42.37 32.11
CA GLY A 98 -39.21 -41.84 30.79
C GLY A 98 -39.76 -40.45 30.36
N VAL A 99 -39.49 -39.42 31.16
CA VAL A 99 -39.70 -38.01 30.80
C VAL A 99 -38.37 -37.30 30.90
N THR A 100 -37.64 -37.37 29.83
CA THR A 100 -36.40 -36.59 29.59
C THR A 100 -36.78 -35.12 29.33
N GLY A 101 -36.87 -34.27 30.38
CA GLY A 101 -37.21 -32.87 30.11
C GLY A 101 -37.20 -31.92 31.31
N GLY A 102 -36.47 -32.27 32.40
CA GLY A 102 -36.67 -31.64 33.69
C GLY A 102 -36.23 -30.19 33.87
N ASP A 103 -35.02 -29.78 33.51
CA ASP A 103 -34.47 -28.55 34.09
C ASP A 103 -33.96 -27.50 33.09
N SER A 104 -33.92 -27.77 31.80
CA SER A 104 -33.60 -26.78 30.78
C SER A 104 -34.76 -25.89 30.35
N TRP A 105 -35.97 -26.19 30.85
CA TRP A 105 -37.22 -25.50 30.49
C TRP A 105 -37.16 -23.98 30.73
N LEU A 106 -36.53 -23.51 31.81
CA LEU A 106 -36.41 -22.10 32.12
C LEU A 106 -35.46 -21.40 31.13
N LEU A 107 -34.34 -22.04 30.77
CA LEU A 107 -33.42 -21.54 29.76
C LEU A 107 -34.14 -21.36 28.42
N VAL A 108 -34.83 -22.41 27.95
CA VAL A 108 -35.57 -22.38 26.68
C VAL A 108 -36.62 -21.28 26.71
N ARG A 109 -37.43 -21.23 27.80
CA ARG A 109 -38.49 -20.25 27.94
C ARG A 109 -38.02 -18.81 27.94
N MET A 110 -36.88 -18.54 28.62
CA MET A 110 -36.32 -17.19 28.69
C MET A 110 -35.59 -16.78 27.42
N LEU A 111 -34.94 -17.74 26.76
CA LEU A 111 -34.36 -17.46 25.43
C LEU A 111 -35.44 -17.16 24.41
N ASP A 112 -36.55 -17.97 24.36
CA ASP A 112 -37.68 -17.71 23.48
C ASP A 112 -38.30 -16.32 23.72
N ALA A 113 -38.45 -15.92 24.97
CA ALA A 113 -38.92 -14.59 25.33
C ALA A 113 -37.93 -13.49 24.86
N ALA A 114 -36.63 -13.71 25.03
CA ALA A 114 -35.62 -12.78 24.54
C ALA A 114 -35.60 -12.66 23.01
N LEU A 115 -35.83 -13.77 22.27
CA LEU A 115 -35.98 -13.77 20.82
C LEU A 115 -37.22 -12.99 20.38
N GLU A 116 -38.33 -13.15 21.04
CA GLU A 116 -39.57 -12.39 20.80
C GLU A 116 -39.33 -10.89 21.02
N TRP A 117 -38.73 -10.49 22.15
CA TRP A 117 -38.43 -9.08 22.46
C TRP A 117 -37.35 -8.47 21.55
N SER A 118 -36.54 -9.29 20.94
CA SER A 118 -35.56 -8.82 19.96
C SER A 118 -36.20 -8.18 18.71
N THR A 119 -37.52 -8.32 18.52
CA THR A 119 -38.26 -7.67 17.43
C THR A 119 -38.85 -6.30 17.81
N SER A 120 -38.66 -5.84 19.06
CA SER A 120 -39.15 -4.56 19.59
C SER A 120 -38.71 -3.36 18.73
N ASP A 121 -39.56 -2.32 18.69
CA ASP A 121 -39.23 -1.04 18.05
C ASP A 121 -38.04 -0.32 18.71
N SER A 122 -37.83 -0.53 20.00
CA SER A 122 -36.73 0.06 20.76
C SER A 122 -35.39 -0.55 20.37
N LYS A 123 -34.48 0.27 19.86
CA LYS A 123 -33.11 -0.17 19.54
C LYS A 123 -32.34 -0.75 20.73
N VAL A 124 -32.59 -0.19 21.94
CA VAL A 124 -31.92 -0.60 23.18
C VAL A 124 -32.39 -1.99 23.60
N VAL A 125 -33.67 -2.26 23.48
CA VAL A 125 -34.22 -3.59 23.78
C VAL A 125 -33.69 -4.63 22.82
N ARG A 126 -33.68 -4.34 21.50
CA ARG A 126 -33.12 -5.26 20.50
C ARG A 126 -31.67 -5.59 20.75
N GLU A 127 -30.82 -4.58 21.01
CA GLU A 127 -29.40 -4.76 21.31
C GLU A 127 -29.22 -5.64 22.56
N ARG A 128 -29.89 -5.30 23.66
CA ARG A 128 -29.74 -6.04 24.92
C ARG A 128 -30.29 -7.45 24.88
N CYS A 129 -31.32 -7.71 24.11
CA CYS A 129 -31.76 -9.08 23.85
C CYS A 129 -30.67 -9.89 23.15
N CYS A 130 -30.05 -9.35 22.10
CA CYS A 130 -28.93 -10.01 21.42
C CYS A 130 -27.75 -10.27 22.39
N ARG A 131 -27.43 -9.30 23.25
CA ARG A 131 -26.37 -9.45 24.26
C ARG A 131 -26.73 -10.47 25.34
N LEU A 132 -28.00 -10.53 25.77
CA LEU A 132 -28.45 -11.54 26.72
C LEU A 132 -28.31 -12.94 26.13
N VAL A 133 -28.72 -13.13 24.87
CA VAL A 133 -28.50 -14.39 24.13
C VAL A 133 -27.03 -14.74 24.04
N GLU A 134 -26.19 -13.80 23.61
CA GLU A 134 -24.71 -13.97 23.53
C GLU A 134 -24.15 -14.46 24.88
N LYS A 135 -24.40 -13.69 25.94
CA LYS A 135 -23.86 -13.97 27.27
C LYS A 135 -24.40 -15.29 27.83
N THR A 136 -25.66 -15.62 27.57
CA THR A 136 -26.24 -16.89 27.99
C THR A 136 -25.58 -18.07 27.29
N LEU A 137 -25.44 -18.01 25.95
CA LEU A 137 -24.75 -19.04 25.17
C LEU A 137 -23.26 -19.18 25.58
N CYS A 138 -22.59 -18.09 25.87
CA CYS A 138 -21.19 -18.10 26.32
C CYS A 138 -21.01 -18.74 27.71
N ASN A 139 -21.99 -18.67 28.58
CA ASN A 139 -21.95 -19.27 29.93
C ASN A 139 -22.40 -20.73 29.97
N ILE A 140 -23.04 -21.23 28.91
CA ILE A 140 -23.42 -22.66 28.82
C ILE A 140 -22.13 -23.47 28.65
N LYS A 141 -21.99 -24.53 29.46
CA LYS A 141 -20.83 -25.42 29.36
C LYS A 141 -20.89 -26.29 28.10
N ASP A 142 -19.75 -26.63 27.58
CA ASP A 142 -19.58 -27.41 26.34
C ASP A 142 -20.18 -28.85 26.46
N GLU A 143 -20.31 -29.35 27.66
CA GLU A 143 -20.94 -30.66 27.95
C GLU A 143 -22.45 -30.66 27.72
N TYR A 144 -23.09 -29.50 27.67
CA TYR A 144 -24.53 -29.37 27.49
C TYR A 144 -24.90 -29.28 26.00
N ALA A 145 -25.64 -30.29 25.53
CA ALA A 145 -26.20 -30.28 24.19
C ALA A 145 -27.44 -29.38 24.14
N VAL A 146 -27.37 -28.31 23.40
CA VAL A 146 -28.52 -27.45 23.12
C VAL A 146 -29.50 -28.20 22.20
N ASP A 147 -30.80 -28.14 22.50
CA ASP A 147 -31.84 -28.70 21.65
C ASP A 147 -31.78 -28.12 20.23
N GLU A 148 -31.91 -28.97 19.22
CA GLU A 148 -31.74 -28.58 17.80
C GLU A 148 -32.80 -27.53 17.38
N ASP A 149 -34.06 -27.69 17.86
CA ASP A 149 -35.10 -26.71 17.60
C ASP A 149 -34.83 -25.33 18.22
N LEU A 150 -34.23 -25.29 19.42
CA LEU A 150 -33.82 -24.04 20.05
C LEU A 150 -32.68 -23.41 19.30
N PHE A 151 -31.70 -24.22 18.88
CA PHE A 151 -30.57 -23.77 18.06
C PHE A 151 -31.06 -23.08 16.79
N ASP A 152 -31.95 -23.72 16.04
CA ASP A 152 -32.50 -23.17 14.79
C ASP A 152 -33.27 -21.87 15.00
N ARG A 153 -34.08 -21.77 16.10
CA ARG A 153 -34.80 -20.52 16.43
C ARG A 153 -33.84 -19.38 16.78
N VAL A 154 -32.79 -19.66 17.56
CA VAL A 154 -31.76 -18.66 17.91
C VAL A 154 -31.02 -18.24 16.68
N GLU A 155 -30.56 -19.18 15.82
CA GLU A 155 -29.91 -18.87 14.57
C GLU A 155 -30.77 -17.95 13.69
N ALA A 156 -31.99 -18.35 13.41
CA ALA A 156 -32.91 -17.58 12.56
C ALA A 156 -33.16 -16.16 13.08
N ALA A 157 -33.43 -16.01 14.39
CA ALA A 157 -33.67 -14.71 14.99
C ALA A 157 -32.42 -13.82 14.97
N MET A 158 -31.24 -14.35 15.30
CA MET A 158 -29.99 -13.58 15.33
C MET A 158 -29.51 -13.24 13.94
N MET A 159 -29.70 -14.12 12.95
CA MET A 159 -29.46 -13.82 11.53
C MET A 159 -30.37 -12.69 11.01
N ALA A 160 -31.60 -12.60 11.49
CA ALA A 160 -32.49 -11.46 11.21
C ALA A 160 -31.97 -10.16 11.86
N ARG A 161 -31.44 -10.22 13.07
CA ARG A 161 -30.83 -9.05 13.77
C ARG A 161 -29.48 -8.63 13.18
N LEU A 162 -28.75 -9.53 12.57
CA LEU A 162 -27.53 -9.20 11.85
C LEU A 162 -27.78 -8.26 10.65
N LYS A 163 -29.04 -8.21 10.17
CA LYS A 163 -29.50 -7.29 9.13
C LYS A 163 -30.20 -6.03 9.67
N ASP A 164 -30.12 -5.76 10.99
CA ASP A 164 -30.75 -4.60 11.59
C ASP A 164 -30.13 -3.28 11.07
N ARG A 165 -30.97 -2.23 10.97
CA ARG A 165 -30.51 -0.89 10.55
C ARG A 165 -29.48 -0.26 11.50
N ILE A 166 -29.48 -0.67 12.77
CA ILE A 166 -28.60 -0.13 13.82
C ILE A 166 -27.35 -1.00 13.96
N GLY A 167 -26.15 -0.42 13.79
CA GLY A 167 -24.88 -1.14 13.90
C GLY A 167 -24.64 -1.85 15.23
N ALA A 168 -25.01 -1.22 16.36
CA ALA A 168 -24.87 -1.84 17.67
C ALA A 168 -25.70 -3.12 17.82
N VAL A 169 -26.90 -3.17 17.22
CA VAL A 169 -27.73 -4.39 17.20
C VAL A 169 -27.08 -5.48 16.37
N ARG A 170 -26.53 -5.11 15.17
CA ARG A 170 -25.81 -6.07 14.32
C ARG A 170 -24.58 -6.64 15.02
N ALA A 171 -23.80 -5.78 15.71
CA ALA A 171 -22.62 -6.19 16.46
C ALA A 171 -22.96 -7.18 17.60
N ALA A 172 -24.03 -6.91 18.35
CA ALA A 172 -24.53 -7.80 19.39
C ALA A 172 -25.04 -9.13 18.81
N ALA A 173 -25.74 -9.08 17.67
CA ALA A 173 -26.20 -10.29 16.98
C ALA A 173 -25.02 -11.15 16.49
N ALA A 174 -23.96 -10.53 15.97
CA ALA A 174 -22.73 -11.24 15.61
C ALA A 174 -22.09 -11.92 16.84
N GLY A 175 -22.13 -11.27 18.00
CA GLY A 175 -21.73 -11.88 19.27
C GLY A 175 -22.52 -13.12 19.61
N ALA A 176 -23.85 -13.05 19.50
CA ALA A 176 -24.74 -14.17 19.80
C ALA A 176 -24.54 -15.36 18.85
N LEU A 177 -24.31 -15.09 17.56
CA LEU A 177 -24.04 -16.12 16.54
C LEU A 177 -22.67 -16.77 16.69
N SER A 178 -21.76 -16.17 17.44
CA SER A 178 -20.36 -16.60 17.48
C SER A 178 -20.15 -18.05 17.93
N ARG A 179 -20.98 -18.55 18.86
CA ARG A 179 -20.91 -19.94 19.33
C ARG A 179 -21.71 -20.94 18.49
N LEU A 180 -22.50 -20.43 17.54
CA LEU A 180 -23.30 -21.25 16.64
C LEU A 180 -22.61 -21.48 15.28
N GLN A 181 -21.47 -20.83 15.02
CA GLN A 181 -20.73 -20.98 13.77
C GLN A 181 -20.06 -22.34 13.67
N ASP A 182 -20.12 -22.92 12.49
CA ASP A 182 -19.38 -24.15 12.14
C ASP A 182 -18.53 -23.89 10.89
N PRO A 183 -17.24 -23.51 11.07
CA PRO A 183 -16.35 -23.21 9.93
C PRO A 183 -15.89 -24.46 9.18
N SER A 184 -16.08 -25.66 9.72
CA SER A 184 -15.79 -26.93 9.02
C SER A 184 -16.87 -27.25 7.99
N ASN A 185 -18.09 -26.76 8.21
CA ASN A 185 -19.19 -26.89 7.27
C ASN A 185 -19.11 -25.82 6.17
N SER A 186 -18.89 -26.25 4.92
CA SER A 186 -18.81 -25.37 3.77
C SER A 186 -20.10 -24.55 3.50
N GLY A 187 -21.26 -25.03 3.99
CA GLY A 187 -22.56 -24.39 3.84
C GLY A 187 -23.06 -23.65 5.09
N CYS A 188 -22.19 -23.37 6.08
CA CYS A 188 -22.61 -22.65 7.28
C CYS A 188 -23.02 -21.21 6.96
N LYS A 189 -24.31 -20.92 7.08
CA LYS A 189 -24.91 -19.60 6.79
C LYS A 189 -24.34 -18.48 7.67
N ILE A 190 -23.97 -18.80 8.91
CA ILE A 190 -23.40 -17.85 9.87
C ILE A 190 -22.03 -17.40 9.38
N VAL A 191 -21.16 -18.34 8.96
CA VAL A 191 -19.83 -18.02 8.44
C VAL A 191 -19.93 -17.17 7.17
N GLU A 192 -20.86 -17.51 6.27
CA GLU A 192 -21.08 -16.70 5.06
C GLU A 192 -21.55 -15.28 5.37
N ALA A 193 -22.48 -15.13 6.32
CA ALA A 193 -22.94 -13.82 6.77
C ALA A 193 -21.82 -13.03 7.44
N PHE A 194 -20.97 -13.68 8.24
CA PHE A 194 -19.83 -13.02 8.86
C PHE A 194 -18.82 -12.53 7.81
N LEU A 195 -18.49 -13.34 6.80
CA LEU A 195 -17.63 -12.93 5.70
C LEU A 195 -18.21 -11.72 4.97
N PHE A 196 -19.51 -11.75 4.64
CA PHE A 196 -20.20 -10.63 3.99
C PHE A 196 -20.15 -9.34 4.82
N HIS A 197 -20.52 -9.39 6.10
CA HIS A 197 -20.51 -8.19 6.94
C HIS A 197 -19.08 -7.70 7.26
N LEU A 198 -18.12 -8.60 7.33
CA LEU A 198 -16.72 -8.23 7.53
C LEU A 198 -16.17 -7.40 6.36
N GLU A 199 -16.62 -7.69 5.16
CA GLU A 199 -16.20 -7.00 3.95
C GLU A 199 -16.99 -5.72 3.69
N HIS A 200 -18.31 -5.75 3.91
CA HIS A 200 -19.23 -4.72 3.40
C HIS A 200 -19.90 -3.86 4.47
N ASP A 201 -19.84 -4.22 5.75
CA ASP A 201 -20.54 -3.45 6.79
C ASP A 201 -19.80 -2.13 7.08
N PRO A 202 -20.46 -0.97 6.95
CA PRO A 202 -19.85 0.34 7.20
C PRO A 202 -19.52 0.57 8.69
N CYS A 203 -20.20 -0.15 9.60
CA CYS A 203 -20.07 0.03 11.04
C CYS A 203 -18.81 -0.65 11.59
N VAL A 204 -17.96 0.10 12.25
CA VAL A 204 -16.72 -0.36 12.85
C VAL A 204 -16.96 -1.41 13.93
N GLU A 205 -17.99 -1.20 14.77
CA GLU A 205 -18.35 -2.09 15.87
C GLU A 205 -18.75 -3.47 15.35
N VAL A 206 -19.42 -3.55 14.19
CA VAL A 206 -19.80 -4.82 13.56
C VAL A 206 -18.56 -5.57 13.07
N ARG A 207 -17.70 -4.90 12.31
CA ARG A 207 -16.46 -5.51 11.83
C ARG A 207 -15.56 -5.95 12.98
N SER A 208 -15.45 -5.13 14.04
CA SER A 208 -14.69 -5.46 15.26
C SER A 208 -15.26 -6.69 15.98
N ALA A 209 -16.59 -6.76 16.14
CA ALA A 209 -17.25 -7.89 16.76
C ALA A 209 -17.01 -9.18 15.98
N ILE A 210 -17.13 -9.14 14.66
CA ILE A 210 -16.91 -10.30 13.79
C ILE A 210 -15.44 -10.75 13.82
N VAL A 211 -14.47 -9.83 13.65
CA VAL A 211 -13.03 -10.17 13.73
C VAL A 211 -12.71 -10.88 15.04
N THR A 212 -13.24 -10.36 16.16
CA THR A 212 -12.97 -10.93 17.49
C THR A 212 -13.61 -12.30 17.67
N ARG A 213 -14.78 -12.54 17.08
CA ARG A 213 -15.62 -13.71 17.35
C ARG A 213 -15.53 -14.80 16.29
N MET A 214 -15.14 -14.46 15.06
CA MET A 214 -15.02 -15.43 13.97
C MET A 214 -13.89 -16.42 14.24
N VAL A 215 -14.18 -17.70 14.06
CA VAL A 215 -13.19 -18.77 14.25
C VAL A 215 -12.27 -18.84 13.02
N PRO A 216 -10.94 -18.79 13.21
CA PRO A 216 -10.00 -18.97 12.10
C PRO A 216 -10.11 -20.39 11.50
N SER A 217 -10.25 -20.46 10.18
CA SER A 217 -10.27 -21.69 9.39
C SER A 217 -9.69 -21.40 8.01
N THR A 218 -9.51 -22.41 7.18
CA THR A 218 -9.07 -22.25 5.79
C THR A 218 -9.98 -21.29 5.00
N LYS A 219 -11.28 -21.24 5.31
CA LYS A 219 -12.27 -20.38 4.65
C LYS A 219 -12.26 -18.94 5.19
N THR A 220 -12.01 -18.75 6.48
CA THR A 220 -12.15 -17.44 7.15
C THR A 220 -10.82 -16.71 7.31
N LEU A 221 -9.70 -17.43 7.24
CA LEU A 221 -8.36 -16.86 7.50
C LEU A 221 -8.00 -15.71 6.55
N ALA A 222 -8.30 -15.86 5.27
CA ALA A 222 -8.03 -14.82 4.27
C ALA A 222 -8.77 -13.50 4.60
N ALA A 223 -10.04 -13.60 5.03
CA ALA A 223 -10.84 -12.44 5.42
C ALA A 223 -10.31 -11.78 6.71
N ILE A 224 -9.85 -12.56 7.69
CA ILE A 224 -9.22 -12.03 8.91
C ILE A 224 -7.91 -11.30 8.55
N VAL A 225 -7.08 -11.90 7.69
CA VAL A 225 -5.83 -11.26 7.21
C VAL A 225 -6.13 -9.97 6.45
N ALA A 226 -7.17 -9.94 5.61
CA ALA A 226 -7.58 -8.71 4.91
C ALA A 226 -7.93 -7.57 5.88
N ARG A 227 -8.46 -7.85 7.06
CA ARG A 227 -8.77 -6.82 8.08
C ARG A 227 -7.54 -6.24 8.79
N THR A 228 -6.36 -6.80 8.62
CA THR A 228 -5.12 -6.10 9.03
C THR A 228 -4.88 -4.81 8.24
N ARG A 229 -5.61 -4.62 7.12
CA ARG A 229 -5.63 -3.41 6.29
C ARG A 229 -6.94 -2.63 6.39
N ASP A 230 -7.75 -2.84 7.43
CA ASP A 230 -9.01 -2.12 7.60
C ASP A 230 -8.77 -0.61 7.72
N VAL A 231 -9.73 0.19 7.25
CA VAL A 231 -9.69 1.66 7.33
C VAL A 231 -9.53 2.15 8.78
N LYS A 232 -10.12 1.42 9.75
CA LYS A 232 -10.06 1.78 11.17
C LYS A 232 -8.97 1.01 11.92
N ASP A 233 -8.12 1.74 12.61
CA ASP A 233 -7.03 1.24 13.43
C ASP A 233 -7.47 0.23 14.50
N ALA A 234 -8.63 0.45 15.12
CA ALA A 234 -9.21 -0.48 16.09
C ALA A 234 -9.46 -1.87 15.49
N VAL A 235 -9.97 -1.95 14.25
CA VAL A 235 -10.19 -3.22 13.55
C VAL A 235 -8.86 -3.87 13.16
N ARG A 236 -7.90 -3.07 12.63
CA ARG A 236 -6.56 -3.57 12.32
C ARG A 236 -5.89 -4.18 13.53
N ARG A 237 -5.96 -3.50 14.67
CA ARG A 237 -5.40 -3.99 15.94
C ARG A 237 -6.02 -5.32 16.35
N LEU A 238 -7.34 -5.41 16.35
CA LEU A 238 -8.05 -6.64 16.71
C LEU A 238 -7.73 -7.81 15.76
N ALA A 239 -7.61 -7.54 14.45
CA ALA A 239 -7.23 -8.56 13.48
C ALA A 239 -5.83 -9.12 13.77
N LEU A 240 -4.86 -8.25 14.06
CA LEU A 240 -3.50 -8.64 14.44
C LEU A 240 -3.48 -9.42 15.77
N GLU A 241 -4.20 -8.96 16.79
CA GLU A 241 -4.34 -9.67 18.06
C GLU A 241 -4.93 -11.06 17.84
N ARG A 242 -5.92 -11.18 16.96
CA ARG A 242 -6.53 -12.46 16.60
C ARG A 242 -5.55 -13.41 15.92
N LEU A 243 -4.70 -12.89 15.01
CA LEU A 243 -3.64 -13.67 14.38
C LEU A 243 -2.63 -14.19 15.40
N VAL A 244 -2.24 -13.34 16.37
CA VAL A 244 -1.29 -13.74 17.43
C VAL A 244 -1.86 -14.84 18.32
N GLU A 245 -3.12 -14.70 18.74
CA GLU A 245 -3.73 -15.57 19.77
C GLU A 245 -4.19 -16.92 19.23
N LYS A 246 -4.69 -16.95 18.00
CA LYS A 246 -5.45 -18.09 17.48
C LYS A 246 -4.89 -18.71 16.21
N VAL A 247 -3.88 -18.09 15.55
CA VAL A 247 -3.38 -18.56 14.28
C VAL A 247 -1.87 -18.87 14.37
N PRO A 248 -1.47 -20.14 14.40
CA PRO A 248 -0.05 -20.50 14.25
C PRO A 248 0.50 -19.96 12.92
N VAL A 249 1.74 -19.46 12.94
CA VAL A 249 2.37 -18.81 11.78
C VAL A 249 2.37 -19.70 10.52
N ARG A 250 2.49 -21.03 10.69
CA ARG A 250 2.53 -22.01 9.59
C ARG A 250 1.27 -22.03 8.71
N TYR A 251 0.12 -21.56 9.21
CA TYR A 251 -1.12 -21.53 8.43
C TYR A 251 -1.26 -20.32 7.51
N LEU A 252 -0.40 -19.34 7.68
CA LEU A 252 -0.29 -18.21 6.75
C LEU A 252 0.69 -18.57 5.62
N SER A 253 0.42 -18.13 4.40
CA SER A 253 1.41 -18.25 3.30
C SER A 253 2.63 -17.36 3.57
N LEU A 254 3.77 -17.67 2.95
CA LEU A 254 4.99 -16.86 3.06
C LEU A 254 4.72 -15.39 2.77
N ARG A 255 4.01 -15.12 1.67
CA ARG A 255 3.63 -13.79 1.25
C ARG A 255 2.74 -13.07 2.28
N GLN A 256 1.75 -13.77 2.86
CA GLN A 256 0.89 -13.19 3.89
C GLN A 256 1.66 -12.81 5.15
N ARG A 257 2.58 -13.66 5.61
CA ARG A 257 3.42 -13.40 6.78
C ARG A 257 4.27 -12.15 6.57
N THR A 258 4.98 -12.09 5.44
CA THR A 258 5.83 -10.95 5.08
C THR A 258 5.01 -9.67 4.96
N ALA A 259 3.85 -9.71 4.29
CA ALA A 259 2.98 -8.56 4.14
C ALA A 259 2.43 -8.04 5.48
N VAL A 260 2.04 -8.93 6.41
CA VAL A 260 1.55 -8.53 7.75
C VAL A 260 2.65 -7.84 8.56
N ILE A 261 3.89 -8.34 8.51
CA ILE A 261 5.03 -7.71 9.18
C ILE A 261 5.35 -6.35 8.56
N ALA A 262 5.50 -6.30 7.23
CA ALA A 262 5.85 -5.06 6.52
C ALA A 262 4.85 -3.94 6.77
N MET A 263 3.55 -4.26 6.67
CA MET A 263 2.49 -3.29 6.96
C MET A 263 2.50 -2.85 8.43
N GLY A 264 2.68 -3.79 9.34
CA GLY A 264 2.68 -3.50 10.76
C GLY A 264 3.86 -2.64 11.21
N LEU A 265 5.01 -2.78 10.59
CA LEU A 265 6.19 -1.92 10.83
C LEU A 265 6.01 -0.52 10.24
N GLY A 266 5.36 -0.41 9.07
CA GLY A 266 5.02 0.86 8.42
C GLY A 266 3.78 1.56 8.99
N GLU A 267 3.10 0.97 9.99
CA GLU A 267 1.84 1.49 10.54
C GLU A 267 2.06 2.81 11.31
N SER A 268 1.24 3.81 11.00
CA SER A 268 1.26 5.11 11.67
C SER A 268 0.60 5.11 13.05
N ALA A 269 -0.43 4.25 13.23
CA ALA A 269 -1.12 4.12 14.51
C ALA A 269 -0.27 3.34 15.54
N GLY A 270 0.23 4.03 16.54
CA GLY A 270 1.12 3.45 17.57
C GLY A 270 0.56 2.20 18.26
N ALA A 271 -0.75 2.17 18.55
CA ALA A 271 -1.40 1.03 19.17
C ALA A 271 -1.38 -0.24 18.27
N VAL A 272 -1.49 -0.09 16.97
CA VAL A 272 -1.40 -1.21 16.00
C VAL A 272 0.05 -1.67 15.87
N ARG A 273 0.98 -0.72 15.70
CA ARG A 273 2.43 -1.01 15.62
C ARG A 273 2.93 -1.75 16.85
N THR A 274 2.47 -1.38 18.05
CA THR A 274 2.82 -2.05 19.30
C THR A 274 2.42 -3.53 19.31
N VAL A 275 1.25 -3.88 18.76
CA VAL A 275 0.83 -5.29 18.66
C VAL A 275 1.78 -6.08 17.77
N VAL A 276 2.22 -5.52 16.65
CA VAL A 276 3.16 -6.19 15.74
C VAL A 276 4.52 -6.34 16.38
N THR A 277 5.08 -5.27 16.93
CA THR A 277 6.45 -5.26 17.47
C THR A 277 6.60 -5.98 18.80
N GLN A 278 5.60 -5.91 19.68
CA GLN A 278 5.69 -6.47 21.04
C GLN A 278 4.98 -7.81 21.22
N LYS A 279 4.01 -8.15 20.36
CA LYS A 279 3.27 -9.41 20.47
C LYS A 279 3.52 -10.33 19.27
N LEU A 280 3.25 -9.89 18.04
CA LEU A 280 3.27 -10.75 16.84
C LEU A 280 4.68 -11.29 16.55
N ILE A 281 5.64 -10.40 16.33
CA ILE A 281 7.01 -10.78 15.98
C ILE A 281 7.64 -11.65 17.08
N PRO A 282 7.59 -11.26 18.37
CA PRO A 282 8.13 -12.11 19.43
C PRO A 282 7.46 -13.49 19.53
N THR A 283 6.13 -13.57 19.37
CA THR A 283 5.41 -14.85 19.40
C THR A 283 5.82 -15.75 18.24
N TRP A 284 5.94 -15.21 17.04
CA TRP A 284 6.39 -15.98 15.88
C TRP A 284 7.85 -16.38 15.98
N LEU A 285 8.71 -15.51 16.50
CA LEU A 285 10.13 -15.83 16.73
C LEU A 285 10.30 -16.93 17.79
N GLN A 286 9.45 -16.97 18.82
CA GLN A 286 9.45 -18.08 19.80
C GLN A 286 9.10 -19.42 19.15
N GLN A 287 8.25 -19.46 18.14
CA GLN A 287 7.92 -20.68 17.41
C GLN A 287 9.12 -21.26 16.64
N THR A 288 10.11 -20.43 16.30
CA THR A 288 11.40 -20.83 15.71
C THR A 288 12.52 -20.97 16.76
N LYS A 289 12.17 -21.12 18.02
CA LYS A 289 13.14 -21.25 19.15
C LYS A 289 14.12 -20.06 19.24
N GLY A 290 13.76 -18.91 18.72
CA GLY A 290 14.57 -17.69 18.70
C GLY A 290 15.64 -17.65 17.60
N SER A 291 15.71 -18.64 16.70
CA SER A 291 16.60 -18.61 15.54
C SER A 291 16.08 -17.62 14.50
N LEU A 292 16.86 -16.60 14.19
CA LEU A 292 16.48 -15.59 13.20
C LEU A 292 16.55 -16.16 11.77
N VAL A 293 17.48 -17.05 11.47
CA VAL A 293 17.55 -17.75 10.18
C VAL A 293 16.32 -18.61 9.95
N ASP A 294 15.89 -19.38 10.95
CA ASP A 294 14.67 -20.18 10.83
C ASP A 294 13.41 -19.30 10.75
N PHE A 295 13.44 -18.13 11.38
CA PHE A 295 12.37 -17.15 11.24
C PHE A 295 12.30 -16.61 9.80
N LEU A 296 13.43 -16.28 9.18
CA LEU A 296 13.49 -15.83 7.81
C LEU A 296 12.96 -16.87 6.82
N ARG A 297 13.16 -18.18 7.09
CA ARG A 297 12.55 -19.28 6.31
C ARG A 297 11.02 -19.28 6.34
N LEU A 298 10.41 -18.61 7.31
CA LEU A 298 8.96 -18.43 7.36
C LEU A 298 8.48 -17.24 6.52
N LEU A 299 9.37 -16.43 5.96
CA LEU A 299 9.08 -15.24 5.18
C LEU A 299 9.37 -15.46 3.70
N ASP A 300 8.76 -14.62 2.86
CA ASP A 300 9.00 -14.63 1.40
C ASP A 300 10.25 -13.82 1.06
N VAL A 301 11.41 -14.44 1.28
CA VAL A 301 12.73 -13.82 1.07
C VAL A 301 12.97 -13.47 -0.40
N HIS A 302 12.49 -14.30 -1.33
CA HIS A 302 12.71 -14.11 -2.76
C HIS A 302 11.71 -13.15 -3.42
N GLY A 303 10.42 -13.30 -3.09
CA GLY A 303 9.37 -12.51 -3.72
C GLY A 303 9.14 -11.14 -3.07
N SER A 304 9.57 -10.95 -1.83
CA SER A 304 9.35 -9.73 -1.03
C SER A 304 10.61 -9.29 -0.29
N THR A 305 11.75 -9.34 -0.97
CA THR A 305 13.10 -9.07 -0.38
C THR A 305 13.14 -7.74 0.35
N GLU A 306 12.66 -6.64 -0.24
CA GLU A 306 12.66 -5.30 0.36
C GLU A 306 11.88 -5.24 1.68
N SER A 307 10.74 -5.95 1.76
CA SER A 307 9.96 -6.03 2.99
C SER A 307 10.69 -6.81 4.09
N VAL A 308 11.41 -7.84 3.71
CA VAL A 308 12.24 -8.63 4.65
C VAL A 308 13.46 -7.82 5.09
N GLU A 309 14.08 -7.07 4.20
CA GLU A 309 15.17 -6.12 4.53
C GLU A 309 14.70 -5.06 5.52
N SER A 310 13.53 -4.44 5.26
CA SER A 310 12.94 -3.46 6.19
C SER A 310 12.64 -4.05 7.57
N PHE A 311 12.22 -5.33 7.62
CA PHE A 311 12.07 -6.06 8.88
C PHE A 311 13.42 -6.25 9.58
N LEU A 312 14.47 -6.66 8.86
CA LEU A 312 15.80 -6.87 9.41
C LEU A 312 16.41 -5.55 9.89
N ASP A 313 16.26 -4.46 9.14
CA ASP A 313 16.71 -3.13 9.55
C ASP A 313 16.04 -2.69 10.86
N TRP A 314 14.71 -2.85 10.95
CA TRP A 314 13.99 -2.60 12.19
C TRP A 314 14.48 -3.50 13.34
N TYR A 315 14.64 -4.81 13.08
CA TYR A 315 15.05 -5.77 14.09
C TYR A 315 16.45 -5.47 14.66
N LEU A 316 17.38 -5.17 13.78
CA LEU A 316 18.76 -4.83 14.15
C LEU A 316 18.85 -3.48 14.87
N ALA A 317 17.99 -2.52 14.54
CA ALA A 317 17.94 -1.23 15.22
C ALA A 317 17.36 -1.31 16.65
N GLU A 318 16.43 -2.23 16.91
CA GLU A 318 15.75 -2.37 18.22
C GLU A 318 16.44 -3.36 19.17
N HIS A 319 17.33 -4.23 18.66
CA HIS A 319 17.95 -5.30 19.44
C HIS A 319 19.45 -5.08 19.64
N ASP A 320 20.03 -5.78 20.62
CA ASP A 320 21.47 -5.70 20.89
C ASP A 320 22.30 -6.28 19.73
N LEU A 321 22.96 -5.39 19.00
CA LEU A 321 23.80 -5.73 17.85
C LEU A 321 24.97 -6.63 18.21
N LYS A 322 25.56 -6.48 19.41
CA LYS A 322 26.67 -7.33 19.88
C LYS A 322 26.20 -8.77 20.01
N ARG A 323 25.01 -8.94 20.57
CA ARG A 323 24.40 -10.26 20.71
C ARG A 323 24.01 -10.83 19.35
N ALA A 324 23.36 -10.05 18.49
CA ALA A 324 22.98 -10.50 17.16
C ALA A 324 24.20 -10.94 16.32
N ALA A 325 25.31 -10.18 16.39
CA ALA A 325 26.56 -10.53 15.73
C ALA A 325 27.19 -11.82 16.29
N ALA A 326 27.22 -11.97 17.60
CA ALA A 326 27.76 -13.16 18.28
C ALA A 326 26.93 -14.42 18.00
N ASP A 327 25.60 -14.28 18.05
CA ASP A 327 24.66 -15.37 17.75
C ASP A 327 24.80 -15.81 16.28
N PHE A 328 24.89 -14.87 15.34
CA PHE A 328 25.13 -15.17 13.93
C PHE A 328 26.49 -15.84 13.71
N ALA A 329 27.57 -15.29 14.28
CA ALA A 329 28.91 -15.84 14.13
C ALA A 329 28.97 -17.28 14.60
N SER A 330 28.45 -17.56 15.81
CA SER A 330 28.47 -18.90 16.39
C SER A 330 27.62 -19.93 15.66
N ALA A 331 26.46 -19.47 15.09
CA ALA A 331 25.53 -20.36 14.44
C ALA A 331 25.89 -20.62 12.97
N CYS A 332 26.40 -19.60 12.25
CA CYS A 332 26.48 -19.61 10.80
C CYS A 332 27.88 -19.55 10.21
N LEU A 333 28.88 -19.00 10.93
CA LEU A 333 30.24 -18.83 10.41
C LEU A 333 31.19 -19.96 10.83
N ASP A 334 32.26 -20.14 10.06
CA ASP A 334 33.41 -20.96 10.31
C ASP A 334 34.59 -20.18 10.93
N GLU A 335 35.78 -20.81 11.08
CA GLU A 335 36.97 -20.17 11.62
C GLU A 335 37.49 -19.02 10.75
N ASP A 336 37.27 -19.08 9.44
CA ASP A 336 37.62 -18.04 8.47
C ASP A 336 36.55 -16.94 8.36
N LYS A 337 35.52 -16.98 9.20
CA LYS A 337 34.32 -16.07 9.18
C LYS A 337 33.56 -16.13 7.87
N LEU A 338 33.51 -17.29 7.24
CA LEU A 338 32.72 -17.58 6.05
C LEU A 338 31.52 -18.47 6.39
N VAL A 339 30.48 -18.42 5.57
CA VAL A 339 29.35 -19.35 5.68
C VAL A 339 29.72 -20.64 4.97
N PRO A 340 29.84 -21.79 5.69
CA PRO A 340 30.16 -23.06 5.06
C PRO A 340 29.00 -23.58 4.20
N GLU A 341 29.30 -24.49 3.26
CA GLU A 341 28.35 -24.95 2.23
C GLU A 341 27.09 -25.60 2.82
N ASP A 342 27.21 -26.28 3.96
CA ASP A 342 26.09 -26.93 4.65
C ASP A 342 25.11 -25.94 5.31
N LYS A 343 25.55 -24.73 5.61
CA LYS A 343 24.72 -23.64 6.18
C LYS A 343 24.37 -22.57 5.16
N LEU A 344 24.79 -22.75 3.91
CA LEU A 344 24.57 -21.79 2.86
C LEU A 344 23.11 -21.82 2.39
N SER A 345 22.40 -20.73 2.65
CA SER A 345 21.01 -20.56 2.21
C SER A 345 20.74 -19.09 1.89
N SER A 346 19.66 -18.83 1.16
CA SER A 346 19.21 -17.49 0.82
C SER A 346 18.99 -16.62 2.05
N GLU A 347 18.41 -17.18 3.10
CA GLU A 347 18.13 -16.52 4.36
C GLU A 347 19.40 -16.19 5.14
N THR A 348 20.34 -17.15 5.19
CA THR A 348 21.61 -16.94 5.89
C THR A 348 22.41 -15.82 5.24
N LEU A 349 22.50 -15.81 3.91
CA LEU A 349 23.24 -14.76 3.20
C LEU A 349 22.55 -13.40 3.25
N LEU A 350 21.21 -13.36 3.18
CA LEU A 350 20.46 -12.12 3.37
C LEU A 350 20.70 -11.53 4.76
N LEU A 351 20.62 -12.37 5.82
CA LEU A 351 20.88 -11.95 7.18
C LEU A 351 22.33 -11.45 7.35
N TRP A 352 23.30 -12.19 6.81
CA TRP A 352 24.70 -11.79 6.85
C TRP A 352 24.93 -10.42 6.23
N ARG A 353 24.38 -10.23 5.02
CA ARG A 353 24.48 -8.95 4.33
C ARG A 353 23.84 -7.80 5.11
N CYS A 354 22.60 -7.96 5.56
CA CYS A 354 21.89 -6.93 6.31
C CYS A 354 22.61 -6.60 7.62
N LEU A 355 23.09 -7.61 8.35
CA LEU A 355 23.83 -7.40 9.59
C LEU A 355 25.11 -6.60 9.35
N VAL A 356 25.94 -7.01 8.40
CA VAL A 356 27.25 -6.35 8.14
C VAL A 356 27.05 -4.93 7.61
N LEU A 357 26.09 -4.72 6.70
CA LEU A 357 25.81 -3.38 6.17
C LEU A 357 25.22 -2.47 7.25
N HIS A 358 24.36 -2.98 8.11
CA HIS A 358 23.80 -2.22 9.24
C HIS A 358 24.91 -1.80 10.24
N LEU A 359 25.83 -2.71 10.56
CA LEU A 359 26.99 -2.41 11.40
C LEU A 359 27.90 -1.34 10.76
N ARG A 360 28.17 -1.42 9.45
CA ARG A 360 28.96 -0.39 8.73
C ARG A 360 28.28 0.97 8.72
N ALA A 361 26.95 1.02 8.58
CA ALA A 361 26.20 2.28 8.63
C ALA A 361 26.28 2.99 9.99
N GLY A 362 26.53 2.24 11.07
CA GLY A 362 26.65 2.77 12.43
C GLY A 362 27.89 3.66 12.68
N GLY A 363 28.95 3.53 11.89
CA GLY A 363 30.10 4.44 11.85
C GLY A 363 30.86 4.65 13.17
N SER A 364 30.75 3.74 14.13
CA SER A 364 31.47 3.80 15.43
C SER A 364 32.59 2.75 15.51
N ALA A 365 33.64 3.05 16.28
CA ALA A 365 34.73 2.10 16.49
C ALA A 365 34.25 0.74 17.06
N ASP A 366 33.20 0.74 17.88
CA ASP A 366 32.57 -0.49 18.38
C ASP A 366 31.88 -1.26 17.25
N ALA A 367 31.25 -0.57 16.29
CA ALA A 367 30.63 -1.19 15.13
C ALA A 367 31.68 -1.80 14.19
N ASP A 368 32.81 -1.12 13.97
CA ASP A 368 33.92 -1.65 13.17
C ASP A 368 34.50 -2.93 13.77
N ALA A 369 34.70 -2.99 15.10
CA ALA A 369 35.11 -4.20 15.78
C ALA A 369 34.11 -5.35 15.63
N LEU A 370 32.81 -5.05 15.60
CA LEU A 370 31.76 -6.05 15.34
C LEU A 370 31.80 -6.52 13.88
N VAL A 371 32.02 -5.62 12.92
CA VAL A 371 32.20 -6.01 11.51
C VAL A 371 33.39 -6.95 11.38
N GLU A 372 34.53 -6.66 12.01
CA GLU A 372 35.69 -7.55 12.01
C GLU A 372 35.39 -8.94 12.62
N SER A 373 34.41 -9.05 13.52
CA SER A 373 34.00 -10.34 14.08
C SER A 373 33.16 -11.20 13.15
N VAL A 374 32.40 -10.59 12.22
CA VAL A 374 31.42 -11.29 11.36
C VAL A 374 31.75 -11.22 9.87
N PHE A 375 32.77 -10.47 9.47
CA PHE A 375 33.19 -10.34 8.08
C PHE A 375 34.67 -10.73 7.94
N PRO A 376 35.04 -11.57 6.95
CA PRO A 376 36.41 -12.04 6.75
C PRO A 376 37.32 -10.95 6.15
N ASP A 377 38.64 -11.25 6.09
CA ASP A 377 39.58 -10.45 5.32
C ASP A 377 39.13 -10.34 3.83
N THR A 378 39.31 -9.15 3.23
CA THR A 378 38.84 -8.87 1.86
C THR A 378 39.43 -9.85 0.82
N VAL A 379 40.68 -10.30 1.00
CA VAL A 379 41.31 -11.25 0.07
C VAL A 379 40.67 -12.64 0.17
N VAL A 380 40.42 -13.10 1.40
CA VAL A 380 39.72 -14.38 1.68
C VAL A 380 38.31 -14.32 1.13
N TYR A 381 37.58 -13.21 1.38
CA TYR A 381 36.24 -12.99 0.88
C TYR A 381 36.16 -13.01 -0.65
N CYS A 382 37.09 -12.37 -1.35
CA CYS A 382 37.16 -12.40 -2.81
C CYS A 382 37.29 -13.83 -3.36
N GLY A 383 38.11 -14.67 -2.72
CA GLY A 383 38.22 -16.09 -3.09
C GLY A 383 36.92 -16.87 -2.93
N TYR A 384 36.23 -16.65 -1.80
CA TYR A 384 34.93 -17.26 -1.50
C TYR A 384 33.85 -16.80 -2.51
N LEU A 385 33.79 -15.50 -2.80
CA LEU A 385 32.85 -14.91 -3.75
C LEU A 385 33.02 -15.51 -5.15
N VAL A 386 34.26 -15.57 -5.66
CA VAL A 386 34.55 -16.16 -6.97
C VAL A 386 34.17 -17.62 -7.03
N LYS A 387 34.55 -18.40 -5.98
CA LYS A 387 34.20 -19.83 -5.91
C LYS A 387 32.68 -20.03 -6.02
N HIS A 388 31.90 -19.24 -5.27
CA HIS A 388 30.46 -19.37 -5.26
C HIS A 388 29.83 -18.91 -6.59
N VAL A 389 30.16 -17.71 -7.07
CA VAL A 389 29.53 -17.15 -8.28
C VAL A 389 29.86 -17.98 -9.52
N CYS A 390 31.11 -18.45 -9.64
CA CYS A 390 31.53 -19.28 -10.77
C CYS A 390 31.10 -20.76 -10.66
N ALA A 391 30.49 -21.18 -9.54
CA ALA A 391 29.91 -22.50 -9.40
C ALA A 391 28.59 -22.68 -10.17
N PHE A 392 28.03 -21.61 -10.73
CA PHE A 392 26.78 -21.65 -11.52
C PHE A 392 26.90 -22.64 -12.66
N ASP A 393 25.85 -23.48 -12.80
CA ASP A 393 25.74 -24.48 -13.87
C ASP A 393 24.34 -24.38 -14.49
N GLU A 394 24.29 -24.21 -15.79
CA GLU A 394 23.04 -24.11 -16.58
C GLU A 394 22.23 -25.41 -16.58
N SER A 395 22.86 -26.54 -16.25
CA SER A 395 22.17 -27.84 -16.16
C SER A 395 21.29 -27.98 -14.91
N TRP A 396 21.39 -27.07 -13.96
CA TRP A 396 20.54 -27.09 -12.76
C TRP A 396 19.08 -26.80 -13.10
N ASP A 397 18.17 -27.26 -12.24
CA ASP A 397 16.77 -26.89 -12.32
C ASP A 397 16.57 -25.37 -12.10
N THR A 398 15.49 -24.84 -12.64
CA THR A 398 15.20 -23.40 -12.61
C THR A 398 15.18 -22.81 -11.21
N LEU A 399 14.65 -23.57 -10.23
CA LEU A 399 14.58 -23.11 -8.83
C LEU A 399 15.99 -22.92 -8.27
N ARG A 400 16.85 -23.92 -8.42
CA ARG A 400 18.24 -23.87 -7.96
C ARG A 400 19.04 -22.76 -8.64
N GLN A 401 18.80 -22.53 -9.94
CA GLN A 401 19.41 -21.40 -10.64
C GLN A 401 18.97 -20.05 -10.05
N LEU A 402 17.68 -19.89 -9.75
CA LEU A 402 17.15 -18.67 -9.12
C LEU A 402 17.72 -18.46 -7.72
N GLU A 403 17.75 -19.49 -6.90
CA GLU A 403 18.35 -19.44 -5.56
C GLU A 403 19.84 -19.07 -5.62
N HIS A 404 20.60 -19.71 -6.50
CA HIS A 404 22.01 -19.40 -6.66
C HIS A 404 22.26 -17.97 -7.15
N ARG A 405 21.47 -17.46 -8.09
CA ARG A 405 21.53 -16.06 -8.55
C ARG A 405 21.19 -15.09 -7.41
N PHE A 406 20.19 -15.43 -6.61
CA PHE A 406 19.84 -14.63 -5.43
C PHE A 406 20.97 -14.59 -4.42
N MET A 407 21.53 -15.75 -4.04
CA MET A 407 22.66 -15.86 -3.13
C MET A 407 23.89 -15.10 -3.65
N SER A 408 24.22 -15.28 -4.93
CA SER A 408 25.33 -14.54 -5.59
C SER A 408 25.11 -13.01 -5.51
N ARG A 409 23.87 -12.52 -5.72
CA ARG A 409 23.52 -11.12 -5.56
C ARG A 409 23.73 -10.64 -4.12
N GLN A 410 23.34 -11.44 -3.11
CA GLN A 410 23.56 -11.08 -1.71
C GLN A 410 25.08 -10.97 -1.40
N LEU A 411 25.88 -11.92 -1.86
CA LEU A 411 27.34 -11.89 -1.67
C LEU A 411 27.97 -10.70 -2.36
N LEU A 412 27.60 -10.39 -3.63
CA LEU A 412 28.11 -9.22 -4.34
C LEU A 412 27.72 -7.90 -3.65
N THR A 413 26.53 -7.84 -3.08
CA THR A 413 26.11 -6.66 -2.32
C THR A 413 26.86 -6.58 -0.99
N LEU A 414 27.12 -7.69 -0.34
CA LEU A 414 27.92 -7.77 0.89
C LEU A 414 29.38 -7.33 0.64
N ALA A 415 29.94 -7.57 -0.56
CA ALA A 415 31.25 -7.05 -0.97
C ALA A 415 31.38 -5.53 -0.84
N GLN A 416 30.28 -4.79 -0.85
CA GLN A 416 30.29 -3.35 -0.58
C GLN A 416 30.72 -3.01 0.86
N ALA A 417 30.69 -3.95 1.79
CA ALA A 417 31.22 -3.76 3.13
C ALA A 417 32.74 -3.97 3.23
N ALA A 418 33.40 -4.50 2.19
CA ALA A 418 34.83 -4.75 2.18
C ALA A 418 35.64 -3.47 2.44
N ASP A 419 36.75 -3.60 3.14
CA ASP A 419 37.66 -2.48 3.35
C ASP A 419 38.47 -2.21 2.07
N ILE A 420 38.27 -1.00 1.52
CA ILE A 420 38.98 -0.51 0.33
C ILE A 420 40.17 0.39 0.67
N SER A 421 40.43 0.65 1.96
CA SER A 421 41.60 1.44 2.39
C SER A 421 42.88 0.63 2.27
N ASP A 422 42.83 -0.68 2.49
CA ASP A 422 43.95 -1.59 2.20
C ASP A 422 44.19 -1.71 0.69
N SER A 423 45.44 -1.47 0.29
CA SER A 423 45.83 -1.50 -1.12
C SER A 423 45.80 -2.92 -1.72
N ALA A 424 46.12 -3.95 -0.93
CA ALA A 424 46.15 -5.34 -1.39
C ALA A 424 44.72 -5.88 -1.52
N GLY A 425 43.85 -5.63 -0.53
CA GLY A 425 42.45 -5.97 -0.57
C GLY A 425 41.74 -5.28 -1.72
N ARG A 426 41.97 -3.97 -1.93
CA ARG A 426 41.40 -3.22 -3.04
C ARG A 426 41.84 -3.77 -4.39
N ALA A 427 43.13 -4.04 -4.60
CA ALA A 427 43.63 -4.61 -5.85
C ALA A 427 43.00 -5.97 -6.14
N ARG A 428 42.87 -6.84 -5.11
CA ARG A 428 42.22 -8.15 -5.25
C ARG A 428 40.73 -8.02 -5.57
N LEU A 429 40.07 -7.04 -4.98
CA LEU A 429 38.64 -6.78 -5.25
C LEU A 429 38.42 -6.31 -6.70
N VAL A 430 39.31 -5.42 -7.23
CA VAL A 430 39.26 -5.00 -8.64
C VAL A 430 39.47 -6.18 -9.57
N GLU A 431 40.49 -6.99 -9.33
CA GLU A 431 40.77 -8.21 -10.12
C GLU A 431 39.53 -9.17 -10.08
N THR A 432 38.92 -9.32 -8.94
CA THR A 432 37.71 -10.14 -8.77
C THR A 432 36.56 -9.61 -9.60
N VAL A 433 36.30 -8.31 -9.56
CA VAL A 433 35.21 -7.69 -10.34
C VAL A 433 35.44 -7.89 -11.84
N HIS A 434 36.68 -7.68 -12.33
CA HIS A 434 37.00 -7.90 -13.73
C HIS A 434 36.85 -9.36 -14.15
N MET A 435 37.31 -10.30 -13.32
CA MET A 435 37.15 -11.74 -13.59
C MET A 435 35.67 -12.13 -13.65
N LEU A 436 34.83 -11.61 -12.76
CA LEU A 436 33.40 -11.89 -12.73
C LEU A 436 32.67 -11.23 -13.92
N LEU A 437 33.01 -9.98 -14.26
CA LEU A 437 32.42 -9.31 -15.43
C LEU A 437 32.79 -10.00 -16.75
N ALA A 438 33.98 -10.52 -16.87
CA ALA A 438 34.43 -11.28 -18.03
C ALA A 438 33.85 -12.71 -18.10
N SER A 439 33.43 -13.27 -16.96
CA SER A 439 32.93 -14.66 -16.90
C SER A 439 31.58 -14.82 -17.62
N PRO A 440 31.43 -15.81 -18.50
CA PRO A 440 30.13 -16.11 -19.15
C PRO A 440 29.09 -16.62 -18.16
N LYS A 441 29.50 -17.17 -17.01
CA LYS A 441 28.60 -17.66 -15.97
C LYS A 441 27.88 -16.55 -15.20
N VAL A 442 28.35 -15.31 -15.31
CA VAL A 442 27.75 -14.13 -14.70
C VAL A 442 26.76 -13.50 -15.66
N GLY A 443 25.49 -13.77 -15.44
CA GLY A 443 24.40 -13.21 -16.24
C GLY A 443 24.13 -11.72 -15.95
N SER A 444 23.33 -11.09 -16.79
CA SER A 444 22.97 -9.65 -16.71
C SER A 444 22.46 -9.21 -15.32
N VAL A 445 21.74 -10.10 -14.60
CA VAL A 445 21.17 -9.82 -13.27
C VAL A 445 22.24 -9.46 -12.21
N LEU A 446 23.47 -9.97 -12.36
CA LEU A 446 24.57 -9.73 -11.43
C LEU A 446 25.44 -8.52 -11.81
N VAL A 447 25.19 -7.89 -12.96
CA VAL A 447 25.95 -6.72 -13.43
C VAL A 447 25.75 -5.52 -12.50
N GLN A 448 24.51 -5.25 -12.08
CA GLN A 448 24.21 -4.08 -11.23
C GLN A 448 25.02 -4.04 -9.92
N PRO A 449 25.05 -5.10 -9.08
CA PRO A 449 25.86 -5.07 -7.86
C PRO A 449 27.37 -4.97 -8.15
N LEU A 450 27.86 -5.52 -9.26
CA LEU A 450 29.25 -5.35 -9.69
C LEU A 450 29.55 -3.91 -10.08
N MET A 451 28.67 -3.25 -10.81
CA MET A 451 28.81 -1.85 -11.18
C MET A 451 28.79 -0.91 -9.96
N ARG A 452 27.91 -1.16 -8.99
CA ARG A 452 27.91 -0.43 -7.72
C ARG A 452 29.22 -0.59 -6.96
N LEU A 453 29.79 -1.78 -7.01
CA LEU A 453 31.08 -2.06 -6.39
C LEU A 453 32.21 -1.31 -7.09
N LEU A 454 32.23 -1.29 -8.43
CA LEU A 454 33.20 -0.46 -9.23
C LEU A 454 33.06 1.02 -8.88
N GLY A 455 31.85 1.57 -8.86
CA GLY A 455 31.63 2.97 -8.50
C GLY A 455 32.09 3.33 -7.09
N ARG A 456 32.08 2.36 -6.14
CA ARG A 456 32.65 2.55 -4.81
C ARG A 456 34.18 2.51 -4.80
N ILE A 457 34.78 1.64 -5.60
CA ILE A 457 36.25 1.48 -5.67
C ILE A 457 36.88 2.67 -6.40
N PHE A 458 36.27 3.13 -7.47
CA PHE A 458 36.78 4.23 -8.33
C PHE A 458 35.89 5.47 -8.16
N PRO A 459 36.40 6.53 -7.52
CA PRO A 459 35.64 7.77 -7.34
C PRO A 459 35.52 8.63 -8.61
N SER A 460 36.37 8.38 -9.63
CA SER A 460 36.37 9.12 -10.91
C SER A 460 35.47 8.44 -11.94
N THR A 461 34.55 9.20 -12.55
CA THR A 461 33.68 8.74 -13.62
C THR A 461 34.46 8.20 -14.81
N ASP A 462 35.59 8.83 -15.14
CA ASP A 462 36.45 8.40 -16.26
C ASP A 462 37.14 7.06 -15.98
N GLN A 463 37.52 6.81 -14.73
CA GLN A 463 38.08 5.51 -14.33
C GLN A 463 37.03 4.42 -14.43
N VAL A 464 35.80 4.66 -13.93
CA VAL A 464 34.71 3.70 -14.09
C VAL A 464 34.45 3.41 -15.56
N ALA A 465 34.41 4.43 -16.40
CA ALA A 465 34.24 4.28 -17.84
C ALA A 465 35.33 3.42 -18.49
N GLN A 466 36.61 3.63 -18.09
CA GLN A 466 37.73 2.82 -18.57
C GLN A 466 37.63 1.36 -18.15
N GLU A 467 37.28 1.10 -16.90
CA GLU A 467 37.12 -0.27 -16.40
C GLU A 467 35.93 -0.99 -17.07
N VAL A 468 34.85 -0.28 -17.35
CA VAL A 468 33.70 -0.82 -18.12
C VAL A 468 34.12 -1.09 -19.57
N ALA A 469 34.91 -0.22 -20.19
CA ALA A 469 35.44 -0.46 -21.53
C ALA A 469 36.31 -1.73 -21.60
N LEU A 470 37.15 -1.96 -20.58
CA LEU A 470 37.89 -3.20 -20.42
C LEU A 470 36.98 -4.42 -20.24
N ALA A 471 35.94 -4.32 -19.41
CA ALA A 471 35.00 -5.38 -19.21
C ALA A 471 34.23 -5.72 -20.51
N ILE A 472 33.77 -4.71 -21.26
CA ILE A 472 33.11 -4.90 -22.56
C ILE A 472 34.05 -5.63 -23.53
N SER A 473 35.31 -5.20 -23.61
CA SER A 473 36.31 -5.83 -24.47
C SER A 473 36.64 -7.26 -24.09
N ALA A 474 36.62 -7.59 -22.78
CA ALA A 474 36.84 -8.94 -22.27
C ALA A 474 35.63 -9.87 -22.40
N THR A 475 34.40 -9.30 -22.51
CA THR A 475 33.14 -10.04 -22.64
C THR A 475 32.88 -10.43 -24.11
N ALA A 476 33.48 -9.72 -25.06
CA ALA A 476 33.39 -10.11 -26.47
C ALA A 476 33.92 -11.54 -26.68
N PRO A 477 33.30 -12.38 -27.52
CA PRO A 477 33.61 -13.80 -27.63
C PRO A 477 35.08 -14.01 -27.96
N ALA A 478 35.76 -14.83 -27.14
CA ALA A 478 37.14 -15.25 -27.40
C ALA A 478 37.17 -16.03 -28.69
N ALA A 479 38.01 -15.57 -29.63
CA ALA A 479 38.22 -16.20 -30.93
C ALA A 479 38.58 -17.69 -30.83
N PRO A 480 38.19 -18.50 -31.81
CA PRO A 480 38.47 -19.93 -31.87
C PRO A 480 39.96 -20.25 -31.93
N SER A 481 40.27 -21.54 -31.76
CA SER A 481 41.58 -22.19 -31.61
C SER A 481 42.76 -21.59 -32.38
N GLN A 482 43.97 -21.82 -31.90
CA GLN A 482 45.24 -21.22 -32.29
C GLN A 482 45.55 -21.20 -33.82
N GLU A 483 44.99 -22.10 -34.60
CA GLU A 483 45.06 -22.12 -36.06
C GLU A 483 44.05 -21.16 -36.73
N ALA A 484 42.92 -20.90 -36.11
CA ALA A 484 42.00 -19.84 -36.51
C ALA A 484 42.42 -18.44 -36.03
N ARG A 485 43.33 -18.38 -35.06
CA ARG A 485 43.86 -17.11 -34.54
C ARG A 485 44.72 -16.32 -35.53
N GLU A 486 45.42 -16.97 -36.44
CA GLU A 486 46.21 -16.26 -37.46
C GLU A 486 45.33 -15.71 -38.60
N VAL A 487 44.15 -16.30 -38.84
CA VAL A 487 43.21 -15.81 -39.84
C VAL A 487 42.13 -14.93 -39.24
N ALA A 488 41.73 -15.14 -37.95
CA ALA A 488 40.69 -14.38 -37.27
C ALA A 488 41.24 -13.20 -36.39
N ALA A 489 42.56 -13.10 -36.21
CA ALA A 489 43.16 -11.97 -35.49
C ALA A 489 43.05 -10.65 -36.26
N ALA A 490 42.93 -10.69 -37.55
CA ALA A 490 42.78 -9.49 -38.38
C ALA A 490 41.46 -8.74 -38.16
N PRO A 491 40.26 -9.42 -38.13
CA PRO A 491 39.00 -8.70 -37.88
C PRO A 491 38.78 -8.28 -36.40
N LEU A 492 39.36 -8.99 -35.43
CA LEU A 492 39.22 -8.63 -34.01
C LEU A 492 40.11 -7.46 -33.62
N VAL A 493 41.32 -7.43 -34.14
CA VAL A 493 42.25 -6.26 -34.02
C VAL A 493 41.65 -5.07 -34.76
N ALA A 494 41.03 -5.28 -35.93
CA ALA A 494 40.31 -4.26 -36.66
C ALA A 494 39.10 -3.73 -35.87
N SER A 495 38.35 -4.57 -35.15
CA SER A 495 37.22 -4.13 -34.32
C SER A 495 37.67 -3.27 -33.14
N ILE A 496 38.72 -3.64 -32.44
CA ILE A 496 39.32 -2.84 -31.33
C ILE A 496 39.90 -1.52 -31.87
N ASP A 497 40.53 -1.55 -33.00
CA ASP A 497 41.11 -0.33 -33.62
C ASP A 497 40.01 0.57 -34.21
N VAL A 498 38.95 0.02 -34.75
CA VAL A 498 37.74 0.76 -35.14
C VAL A 498 37.11 1.48 -33.94
N VAL A 499 36.96 0.81 -32.80
CA VAL A 499 36.44 1.45 -31.57
C VAL A 499 37.36 2.57 -31.11
N LYS A 500 38.66 2.35 -31.09
CA LYS A 500 39.64 3.40 -30.76
C LYS A 500 39.61 4.57 -31.75
N MET A 501 39.47 4.29 -33.03
CA MET A 501 39.35 5.32 -34.06
C MET A 501 38.06 6.12 -33.89
N ARG A 502 36.93 5.50 -33.57
CA ARG A 502 35.68 6.21 -33.30
C ARG A 502 35.74 7.07 -32.05
N VAL A 503 36.34 6.58 -30.95
CA VAL A 503 36.57 7.40 -29.75
C VAL A 503 37.41 8.63 -30.11
N LYS A 504 38.50 8.44 -30.88
CA LYS A 504 39.35 9.53 -31.34
C LYS A 504 38.61 10.49 -32.29
N LEU A 505 37.74 9.98 -33.15
CA LEU A 505 36.87 10.78 -34.01
C LEU A 505 35.91 11.66 -33.22
N ASN A 506 35.27 11.09 -32.19
CA ASN A 506 34.36 11.84 -31.35
C ASN A 506 35.07 12.89 -30.50
N MET A 507 36.30 12.61 -30.01
CA MET A 507 37.15 13.63 -29.35
C MET A 507 37.46 14.78 -30.28
N LEU A 508 37.88 14.48 -31.52
CA LEU A 508 38.20 15.53 -32.50
C LEU A 508 36.99 16.37 -32.94
N ARG A 509 35.78 15.76 -32.94
CA ARG A 509 34.53 16.48 -33.20
C ARG A 509 34.15 17.40 -32.04
N GLU A 510 34.42 17.00 -30.84
CA GLU A 510 34.19 17.82 -29.63
C GLU A 510 35.16 19.00 -29.61
N ASP A 511 36.45 18.72 -29.84
CA ASP A 511 37.48 19.78 -29.96
C ASP A 511 37.15 20.77 -31.10
N LEU A 512 36.64 20.27 -32.22
CA LEU A 512 36.15 21.10 -33.33
C LEU A 512 34.99 22.01 -32.89
N SER A 513 34.03 21.47 -32.14
CA SER A 513 32.90 22.25 -31.63
C SER A 513 33.36 23.35 -30.68
N ILE A 514 34.31 23.03 -29.80
CA ILE A 514 34.91 24.00 -28.86
C ILE A 514 35.67 25.11 -29.60
N CYS A 515 36.44 24.75 -30.64
CA CYS A 515 37.17 25.74 -31.46
C CYS A 515 36.23 26.66 -32.25
N VAL A 516 35.11 26.12 -32.74
CA VAL A 516 34.06 26.90 -33.41
C VAL A 516 33.39 27.88 -32.45
N GLU A 517 33.04 27.41 -31.24
CA GLU A 517 32.44 28.26 -30.20
C GLU A 517 33.39 29.38 -29.74
N ARG A 518 34.71 29.14 -29.80
CA ARG A 518 35.73 30.11 -29.44
C ARG A 518 36.18 30.98 -30.62
N GLU A 519 35.52 30.85 -31.78
CA GLU A 519 35.83 31.57 -33.00
C GLU A 519 37.28 31.35 -33.53
N GLN A 520 37.91 30.23 -33.17
CA GLN A 520 39.28 29.84 -33.59
C GLN A 520 39.24 29.11 -34.96
N PHE A 521 38.86 29.81 -36.00
CA PHE A 521 38.57 29.22 -37.33
C PHE A 521 39.75 28.52 -37.99
N ALA A 522 40.98 28.94 -37.74
CA ALA A 522 42.16 28.29 -38.29
C ALA A 522 42.41 26.89 -37.69
N GLU A 523 42.31 26.78 -36.39
CA GLU A 523 42.44 25.51 -35.66
C GLU A 523 41.23 24.59 -35.96
N ALA A 524 40.01 25.16 -36.02
CA ALA A 524 38.83 24.45 -36.42
C ALA A 524 38.92 23.82 -37.82
N GLN A 525 39.56 24.53 -38.77
CA GLN A 525 39.78 24.00 -40.12
C GLN A 525 40.79 22.82 -40.13
N GLU A 526 41.82 22.85 -39.29
CA GLU A 526 42.77 21.75 -39.17
C GLU A 526 42.11 20.52 -38.52
N LEU A 527 41.33 20.74 -37.49
CA LEU A 527 40.57 19.67 -36.81
C LEU A 527 39.55 19.04 -37.76
N LYS A 528 38.85 19.85 -38.54
CA LYS A 528 37.90 19.37 -39.56
C LYS A 528 38.59 18.52 -40.62
N ASN A 529 39.79 18.84 -41.05
CA ASN A 529 40.56 18.03 -41.98
C ASN A 529 40.95 16.68 -41.35
N LYS A 530 41.39 16.68 -40.08
CA LYS A 530 41.68 15.44 -39.32
C LYS A 530 40.47 14.57 -39.12
N VAL A 531 39.31 15.18 -38.87
CA VAL A 531 38.03 14.47 -38.77
C VAL A 531 37.69 13.77 -40.08
N LEU A 532 37.80 14.48 -41.21
CA LEU A 532 37.53 13.91 -42.54
C LEU A 532 38.51 12.78 -42.92
N GLU A 533 39.78 12.92 -42.59
CA GLU A 533 40.81 11.91 -42.84
C GLU A 533 40.52 10.64 -41.99
N LEU A 534 40.16 10.81 -40.72
CA LEU A 534 39.83 9.69 -39.84
C LEU A 534 38.50 9.02 -40.22
N GLU A 535 37.50 9.80 -40.68
CA GLU A 535 36.25 9.27 -41.22
C GLU A 535 36.47 8.45 -42.51
N GLN A 536 37.42 8.87 -43.35
CA GLN A 536 37.75 8.11 -44.53
C GLN A 536 38.46 6.80 -44.18
N THR A 537 39.46 6.84 -43.28
CA THR A 537 40.14 5.64 -42.83
C THR A 537 39.19 4.67 -42.12
N LEU A 538 38.23 5.19 -41.38
CA LEU A 538 37.21 4.37 -40.72
C LEU A 538 36.27 3.71 -41.73
N ARG A 539 35.87 4.42 -42.80
CA ARG A 539 35.08 3.85 -43.90
C ARG A 539 35.86 2.78 -44.67
N ASP A 540 37.13 3.02 -44.91
CA ASP A 540 38.01 2.08 -45.64
C ASP A 540 38.22 0.78 -44.82
N VAL A 541 38.39 0.90 -43.47
CA VAL A 541 38.49 -0.26 -42.58
C VAL A 541 37.17 -0.97 -42.44
N GLN A 542 36.04 -0.26 -42.43
CA GLN A 542 34.71 -0.87 -42.40
C GLN A 542 34.40 -1.60 -43.72
N ALA A 543 34.67 -1.00 -44.85
CA ALA A 543 34.52 -1.64 -46.16
C ALA A 543 35.42 -2.88 -46.32
N ALA A 544 36.63 -2.85 -45.80
CA ALA A 544 37.51 -4.01 -45.77
C ALA A 544 36.97 -5.11 -44.82
N ALA A 545 36.37 -4.72 -43.70
CA ALA A 545 35.75 -5.66 -42.76
C ALA A 545 34.43 -6.24 -43.32
N GLU A 546 33.63 -5.45 -44.05
CA GLU A 546 32.43 -5.94 -44.74
C GLU A 546 32.76 -6.95 -45.84
N VAL A 547 33.77 -6.69 -46.65
CA VAL A 547 34.27 -7.64 -47.68
C VAL A 547 34.78 -8.94 -47.04
N ALA A 548 35.53 -8.82 -45.93
CA ALA A 548 35.96 -9.99 -45.15
C ALA A 548 34.81 -10.76 -44.50
N LEU A 549 33.73 -10.06 -44.10
CA LEU A 549 32.52 -10.67 -43.55
C LEU A 549 31.64 -11.37 -44.63
N GLU A 550 31.60 -10.80 -45.85
CA GLU A 550 30.91 -11.40 -46.98
C GLU A 550 31.62 -12.71 -47.43
N GLU A 551 32.94 -12.74 -47.42
CA GLU A 551 33.72 -13.96 -47.65
C GLU A 551 33.57 -15.01 -46.54
N PHE A 552 33.21 -14.61 -45.27
CA PHE A 552 32.95 -15.53 -44.14
C PHE A 552 31.50 -15.98 -44.05
N GLN A 553 30.54 -15.28 -44.69
CA GLN A 553 29.12 -15.63 -44.63
C GLN A 553 28.75 -16.87 -45.45
N GLU A 554 29.63 -17.40 -46.27
CA GLU A 554 29.39 -18.73 -46.95
C GLU A 554 29.68 -19.92 -46.07
N ASP A 555 30.36 -19.77 -44.90
CA ASP A 555 30.64 -20.85 -43.96
C ASP A 555 30.27 -20.49 -42.49
N GLY A 556 28.97 -20.45 -42.20
CA GLY A 556 28.48 -20.51 -40.81
C GLY A 556 28.25 -19.16 -40.15
N ARG A 557 26.97 -18.79 -40.08
CA ARG A 557 26.44 -17.72 -39.23
C ARG A 557 26.95 -17.88 -37.80
N VAL A 558 27.85 -17.05 -37.37
CA VAL A 558 28.04 -16.79 -35.92
C VAL A 558 26.80 -16.04 -35.43
N GLU A 559 25.83 -16.76 -34.91
CA GLU A 559 24.79 -16.17 -34.08
C GLU A 559 25.55 -15.43 -32.95
N GLN A 560 25.58 -14.09 -33.01
CA GLN A 560 25.99 -13.31 -31.85
C GLN A 560 25.15 -13.78 -30.67
N ASP A 561 25.80 -14.37 -29.66
CA ASP A 561 25.12 -14.89 -28.49
C ASP A 561 24.33 -13.75 -27.86
N SER A 562 23.02 -13.87 -27.95
CA SER A 562 22.06 -12.88 -27.42
C SER A 562 22.35 -12.55 -25.94
N ALA A 563 22.82 -13.53 -25.19
CA ALA A 563 23.20 -13.37 -23.79
C ALA A 563 24.40 -12.41 -23.60
N THR A 564 25.39 -12.51 -24.48
CA THR A 564 26.55 -11.61 -24.47
C THR A 564 26.16 -10.19 -24.84
N THR A 565 25.34 -10.02 -25.87
CA THR A 565 24.83 -8.68 -26.27
C THR A 565 23.98 -8.07 -25.17
N LEU A 566 23.12 -8.84 -24.51
CA LEU A 566 22.32 -8.42 -23.37
C LEU A 566 23.22 -7.98 -22.20
N LYS A 567 24.26 -8.75 -21.90
CA LYS A 567 25.21 -8.41 -20.84
C LYS A 567 25.93 -7.08 -21.11
N ILE A 568 26.38 -6.87 -22.36
CA ILE A 568 27.04 -5.62 -22.76
C ILE A 568 26.08 -4.43 -22.66
N ALA A 569 24.85 -4.57 -23.18
CA ALA A 569 23.82 -3.54 -23.06
C ALA A 569 23.52 -3.21 -21.59
N THR A 570 23.45 -4.25 -20.73
CA THR A 570 23.25 -4.08 -19.29
C THR A 570 24.43 -3.38 -18.62
N LEU A 571 25.67 -3.69 -19.02
CA LEU A 571 26.86 -2.98 -18.51
C LEU A 571 26.77 -1.48 -18.76
N VAL A 572 26.40 -1.08 -19.99
CA VAL A 572 26.26 0.34 -20.35
C VAL A 572 25.12 0.98 -19.56
N THR A 573 23.97 0.30 -19.45
CA THR A 573 22.80 0.82 -18.71
C THR A 573 23.12 1.03 -17.23
N GLU A 574 23.71 0.02 -16.58
CA GLU A 574 24.03 0.09 -15.15
C GLU A 574 25.17 1.07 -14.86
N MET A 575 26.12 1.21 -15.77
CA MET A 575 27.14 2.26 -15.68
C MET A 575 26.49 3.66 -15.65
N LEU A 576 25.57 3.92 -16.58
CA LEU A 576 24.87 5.20 -16.66
C LEU A 576 23.97 5.45 -15.43
N ALA A 577 23.34 4.39 -14.90
CA ALA A 577 22.46 4.48 -13.74
C ALA A 577 23.23 4.72 -12.42
N VAL A 578 24.43 4.15 -12.27
CA VAL A 578 25.19 4.18 -11.02
C VAL A 578 26.19 5.35 -10.98
N THR A 579 26.76 5.71 -12.12
CA THR A 579 27.83 6.71 -12.20
C THR A 579 27.28 8.09 -12.54
N PRO A 580 27.53 9.13 -11.73
CA PRO A 580 26.98 10.47 -11.95
C PRO A 580 27.76 11.22 -13.05
N PHE A 581 27.56 10.85 -14.29
CA PHE A 581 28.15 11.59 -15.43
C PHE A 581 27.52 13.00 -15.53
N ALA A 582 28.32 14.00 -15.78
CA ALA A 582 27.84 15.38 -15.95
C ALA A 582 27.51 15.72 -17.42
N SER A 583 28.08 15.00 -18.38
CA SER A 583 27.87 15.19 -19.81
C SER A 583 28.15 13.90 -20.57
N VAL A 584 27.76 13.87 -21.85
CA VAL A 584 28.07 12.75 -22.74
C VAL A 584 29.53 12.85 -23.14
N SER A 585 30.38 12.00 -22.56
CA SER A 585 31.79 11.88 -22.93
C SER A 585 31.96 11.21 -24.31
N PRO A 586 33.14 11.34 -24.99
CA PRO A 586 33.39 10.62 -26.24
C PRO A 586 33.19 9.11 -26.15
N PHE A 587 33.56 8.52 -25.01
CA PHE A 587 33.30 7.11 -24.74
C PHE A 587 31.79 6.78 -24.69
N LEU A 588 30.99 7.60 -23.98
CA LEU A 588 29.54 7.43 -23.94
C LEU A 588 28.90 7.62 -25.31
N GLN A 589 29.40 8.56 -26.12
CA GLN A 589 28.95 8.73 -27.49
C GLN A 589 29.23 7.46 -28.33
N THR A 590 30.40 6.85 -28.16
CA THR A 590 30.71 5.57 -28.83
C THR A 590 29.80 4.45 -28.35
N CYS A 591 29.54 4.35 -27.04
CA CYS A 591 28.58 3.39 -26.52
C CYS A 591 27.17 3.61 -27.09
N LEU A 592 26.77 4.88 -27.25
CA LEU A 592 25.45 5.23 -27.82
C LEU A 592 25.36 4.77 -29.29
N ASP A 593 26.39 5.07 -30.10
CA ASP A 593 26.39 4.80 -31.54
C ASP A 593 26.61 3.30 -31.86
N ASP A 594 27.47 2.59 -31.11
CA ASP A 594 27.90 1.22 -31.43
C ASP A 594 27.15 0.12 -30.66
N ILE A 595 26.55 0.45 -29.49
CA ILE A 595 25.91 -0.53 -28.62
C ILE A 595 24.41 -0.22 -28.46
N VAL A 596 24.08 1.03 -28.07
CA VAL A 596 22.73 1.39 -27.70
C VAL A 596 21.80 1.47 -28.92
N LEU A 597 22.17 2.25 -29.93
CA LEU A 597 21.34 2.41 -31.13
C LEU A 597 21.15 1.10 -31.92
N PRO A 598 22.20 0.28 -32.16
CA PRO A 598 22.01 -1.06 -32.74
C PRO A 598 21.19 -1.98 -31.85
N GLY A 599 21.32 -1.89 -30.52
CA GLY A 599 20.55 -2.69 -29.57
C GLY A 599 19.04 -2.43 -29.62
N ILE A 600 18.61 -1.23 -30.01
CA ILE A 600 17.19 -0.86 -30.14
C ILE A 600 16.50 -1.64 -31.27
N VAL A 601 17.22 -1.97 -32.34
CA VAL A 601 16.69 -2.73 -33.48
C VAL A 601 16.91 -4.23 -33.35
N SER A 602 17.45 -4.72 -32.22
CA SER A 602 17.68 -6.15 -31.97
C SER A 602 16.36 -6.94 -31.98
N THR A 603 16.42 -8.19 -32.42
CA THR A 603 15.28 -9.13 -32.36
C THR A 603 14.95 -9.56 -30.92
N ASP A 604 15.95 -9.55 -30.02
CA ASP A 604 15.79 -9.89 -28.60
C ASP A 604 15.13 -8.74 -27.82
N THR A 605 13.99 -9.01 -27.22
CA THR A 605 13.23 -8.06 -26.41
C THR A 605 13.98 -7.56 -25.17
N ALA A 606 14.80 -8.44 -24.56
CA ALA A 606 15.59 -8.07 -23.39
C ALA A 606 16.72 -7.08 -23.75
N VAL A 607 17.37 -7.30 -24.90
CA VAL A 607 18.40 -6.38 -25.45
C VAL A 607 17.74 -5.04 -25.79
N ARG A 608 16.62 -5.05 -26.54
CA ARG A 608 15.90 -3.79 -26.87
C ARG A 608 15.50 -3.01 -25.62
N LYS A 609 15.01 -3.69 -24.60
CA LYS A 609 14.64 -3.05 -23.33
C LYS A 609 15.82 -2.33 -22.68
N GLN A 610 16.98 -3.01 -22.58
CA GLN A 610 18.17 -2.41 -21.98
C GLN A 610 18.72 -1.27 -22.84
N ALA A 611 18.74 -1.44 -24.15
CA ALA A 611 19.18 -0.39 -25.07
C ALA A 611 18.28 0.86 -25.01
N THR A 612 16.95 0.69 -24.95
CA THR A 612 16.00 1.79 -24.77
C THR A 612 16.22 2.52 -23.45
N HIS A 613 16.47 1.78 -22.37
CA HIS A 613 16.78 2.36 -21.06
C HIS A 613 18.07 3.16 -21.09
N ALA A 614 19.14 2.58 -21.67
CA ALA A 614 20.41 3.28 -21.85
C ALA A 614 20.26 4.55 -22.69
N LEU A 615 19.44 4.51 -23.76
CA LEU A 615 19.14 5.70 -24.59
C LEU A 615 18.52 6.82 -23.75
N GLY A 616 17.48 6.49 -22.95
CA GLY A 616 16.84 7.44 -22.04
C GLY A 616 17.85 8.08 -21.10
N LEU A 617 18.67 7.27 -20.42
CA LEU A 617 19.71 7.75 -19.50
C LEU A 617 20.77 8.62 -20.20
N CYS A 618 21.27 8.22 -21.36
CA CYS A 618 22.21 9.04 -22.14
C CYS A 618 21.62 10.39 -22.52
N CYS A 619 20.36 10.41 -22.93
CA CYS A 619 19.68 11.64 -23.35
C CYS A 619 19.48 12.61 -22.18
N THR A 620 19.36 12.15 -20.93
CA THR A 620 19.28 13.05 -19.77
C THR A 620 20.55 13.88 -19.56
N LEU A 621 21.71 13.40 -20.05
CA LEU A 621 23.00 14.08 -19.91
C LEU A 621 23.20 15.21 -20.91
N SER A 622 22.43 15.27 -21.99
CA SER A 622 22.64 16.26 -23.06
C SER A 622 21.33 16.66 -23.74
N LYS A 623 20.97 17.95 -23.65
CA LYS A 623 19.80 18.50 -24.35
C LYS A 623 19.84 18.24 -25.86
N ARG A 624 21.05 18.28 -26.48
CA ARG A 624 21.25 18.00 -27.91
C ARG A 624 20.91 16.54 -28.25
N ALA A 625 21.35 15.58 -27.40
CA ALA A 625 21.01 14.17 -27.56
C ALA A 625 19.51 13.94 -27.34
N ALA A 626 18.91 14.60 -26.33
CA ALA A 626 17.49 14.54 -26.06
C ALA A 626 16.66 14.98 -27.27
N LEU A 627 16.99 16.14 -27.86
CA LEU A 627 16.28 16.64 -29.05
C LEU A 627 16.42 15.71 -30.26
N LYS A 628 17.60 15.08 -30.42
CA LYS A 628 17.87 14.14 -31.53
C LYS A 628 17.08 12.84 -31.42
N HIS A 629 16.88 12.33 -30.19
CA HIS A 629 16.35 10.98 -29.98
C HIS A 629 14.95 10.93 -29.34
N MET A 630 14.37 12.09 -29.00
CA MET A 630 13.03 12.15 -28.38
C MET A 630 11.96 11.53 -29.28
N GLN A 631 12.02 11.80 -30.59
CA GLN A 631 11.10 11.19 -31.56
C GLN A 631 11.18 9.68 -31.54
N LEU A 632 12.39 9.11 -31.49
CA LEU A 632 12.59 7.66 -31.42
C LEU A 632 12.01 7.07 -30.14
N LEU A 633 12.19 7.72 -28.98
CA LEU A 633 11.62 7.27 -27.72
C LEU A 633 10.09 7.22 -27.78
N PHE A 634 9.43 8.25 -28.33
CA PHE A 634 7.97 8.22 -28.51
C PHE A 634 7.51 7.15 -29.50
N GLN A 635 8.24 6.95 -30.61
CA GLN A 635 7.93 5.89 -31.57
C GLN A 635 8.00 4.49 -30.91
N ILE A 636 9.02 4.24 -30.09
CA ILE A 636 9.15 3.01 -29.31
C ILE A 636 7.99 2.90 -28.28
N ALA A 637 7.64 4.01 -27.59
CA ALA A 637 6.57 4.03 -26.62
C ALA A 637 5.18 3.72 -27.25
N LEU A 638 5.00 3.98 -28.53
CA LEU A 638 3.75 3.73 -29.25
C LEU A 638 3.67 2.31 -29.85
N ALA A 639 4.79 1.75 -30.31
CA ALA A 639 4.78 0.62 -31.25
C ALA A 639 5.38 -0.71 -30.74
N ASP A 640 6.20 -0.71 -29.66
CA ASP A 640 6.90 -1.91 -29.18
C ASP A 640 6.07 -2.72 -28.16
N THR A 641 6.66 -3.73 -27.56
CA THR A 641 6.02 -4.54 -26.50
C THR A 641 5.76 -3.72 -25.23
N PRO A 642 4.75 -4.03 -24.41
CA PRO A 642 4.36 -3.23 -23.26
C PRO A 642 5.51 -2.91 -22.29
N GLN A 643 6.42 -3.87 -22.07
CA GLN A 643 7.58 -3.67 -21.21
C GLN A 643 8.59 -2.65 -21.75
N ILE A 644 8.79 -2.61 -23.07
CA ILE A 644 9.70 -1.68 -23.72
C ILE A 644 9.02 -0.31 -23.85
N ARG A 645 7.72 -0.29 -24.19
CA ARG A 645 6.91 0.92 -24.21
C ARG A 645 6.97 1.65 -22.86
N ALA A 646 6.87 0.92 -21.75
CA ALA A 646 6.96 1.49 -20.41
C ALA A 646 8.32 2.16 -20.15
N VAL A 647 9.42 1.53 -20.56
CA VAL A 647 10.78 2.09 -20.42
C VAL A 647 10.97 3.33 -21.30
N ALA A 648 10.50 3.29 -22.54
CA ALA A 648 10.60 4.41 -23.47
C ALA A 648 9.77 5.62 -22.99
N LEU A 649 8.55 5.36 -22.51
CA LEU A 649 7.67 6.40 -21.95
C LEU A 649 8.28 7.04 -20.69
N ALA A 650 8.83 6.23 -19.79
CA ALA A 650 9.54 6.74 -18.60
C ALA A 650 10.72 7.63 -19.02
N GLY A 651 11.53 7.18 -19.98
CA GLY A 651 12.64 7.97 -20.51
C GLY A 651 12.19 9.29 -21.12
N ALA A 652 11.13 9.30 -21.94
CA ALA A 652 10.58 10.51 -22.54
C ALA A 652 10.07 11.49 -21.46
N VAL A 653 9.37 10.99 -20.44
CA VAL A 653 8.92 11.81 -19.30
C VAL A 653 10.10 12.40 -18.54
N ASP A 654 11.15 11.62 -18.29
CA ASP A 654 12.35 12.10 -17.58
C ASP A 654 13.06 13.21 -18.37
N LEU A 655 13.11 13.13 -19.72
CA LEU A 655 13.65 14.21 -20.55
C LEU A 655 12.81 15.49 -20.46
N ILE A 656 11.48 15.37 -20.43
CA ILE A 656 10.60 16.53 -20.25
C ILE A 656 10.75 17.12 -18.84
N LEU A 657 10.93 16.29 -17.83
CA LEU A 657 11.23 16.76 -16.46
C LEU A 657 12.55 17.54 -16.42
N ALA A 658 13.57 17.04 -17.10
CA ALA A 658 14.90 17.67 -17.13
C ALA A 658 14.91 18.98 -17.92
N PHE A 659 14.35 19.01 -19.12
CA PHE A 659 14.52 20.11 -20.08
C PHE A 659 13.29 20.97 -20.31
N GLY A 660 12.11 20.59 -19.79
CA GLY A 660 10.81 21.24 -20.06
C GLY A 660 10.14 20.71 -21.32
N VAL A 661 8.90 21.15 -21.57
CA VAL A 661 8.10 20.75 -22.74
C VAL A 661 8.52 21.55 -23.99
N GLU A 662 8.78 22.85 -23.83
CA GLU A 662 9.02 23.80 -24.92
C GLU A 662 10.08 23.35 -25.94
N PRO A 663 11.26 22.78 -25.55
CA PRO A 663 12.27 22.35 -26.52
C PRO A 663 11.77 21.25 -27.46
N PHE A 664 10.78 20.48 -27.08
CA PHE A 664 10.26 19.35 -27.83
C PHE A 664 8.99 19.67 -28.63
N ASP A 665 8.56 20.95 -28.70
CA ASP A 665 7.35 21.38 -29.39
C ASP A 665 7.28 20.85 -30.83
N SER A 666 8.35 20.99 -31.61
CA SER A 666 8.38 20.50 -33.00
C SER A 666 8.25 18.98 -33.11
N VAL A 667 8.83 18.24 -32.16
CA VAL A 667 8.74 16.76 -32.14
C VAL A 667 7.33 16.30 -31.78
N LEU A 668 6.71 16.95 -30.77
CA LEU A 668 5.36 16.64 -30.34
C LEU A 668 4.34 16.94 -31.42
N ARG A 669 4.47 18.09 -32.13
CA ARG A 669 3.63 18.41 -33.29
C ARG A 669 3.77 17.37 -34.39
N ASN A 670 4.99 17.06 -34.81
CA ASN A 670 5.24 16.09 -35.89
C ASN A 670 4.73 14.67 -35.58
N LEU A 671 4.54 14.32 -34.29
CA LEU A 671 4.09 12.98 -33.89
C LEU A 671 2.60 12.91 -33.62
N PHE A 672 1.97 14.00 -33.20
CA PHE A 672 0.62 13.98 -32.63
C PHE A 672 -0.35 15.02 -33.21
N GLU A 673 0.10 15.94 -34.08
CA GLU A 673 -0.83 16.74 -34.92
C GLU A 673 -1.22 15.86 -36.12
N ASP A 674 -2.50 15.52 -36.23
CA ASP A 674 -3.05 14.80 -37.37
C ASP A 674 -3.09 15.75 -38.58
N ASP A 675 -2.53 15.32 -39.74
CA ASP A 675 -2.53 16.07 -41.00
C ASP A 675 -3.96 16.26 -41.62
N ASP A 676 -4.99 15.67 -41.00
CA ASP A 676 -6.36 15.62 -41.48
C ASP A 676 -7.27 16.76 -40.96
N ASP A 677 -6.78 17.64 -40.07
CA ASP A 677 -7.55 18.83 -39.66
C ASP A 677 -7.44 19.94 -40.68
N ASP A 678 -8.18 19.81 -41.84
CA ASP A 678 -8.39 20.83 -42.86
C ASP A 678 -9.22 22.06 -42.37
N ASP A 679 -9.43 22.21 -41.05
CA ASP A 679 -10.06 23.39 -40.47
C ASP A 679 -9.05 24.55 -40.38
N GLU A 680 -8.99 25.38 -41.44
CA GLU A 680 -8.18 26.59 -41.56
C GLU A 680 -8.37 27.62 -40.41
N GLU A 681 -9.33 27.43 -39.49
CA GLU A 681 -9.61 28.28 -38.32
C GLU A 681 -9.12 27.69 -36.97
N ALA A 682 -8.55 26.47 -36.93
CA ALA A 682 -8.08 25.87 -35.71
C ALA A 682 -6.81 26.60 -35.20
N THR A 683 -6.87 27.18 -34.00
CA THR A 683 -5.68 27.71 -33.33
C THR A 683 -4.69 26.55 -33.07
N PRO A 684 -3.40 26.71 -33.40
CA PRO A 684 -2.40 25.66 -33.20
C PRO A 684 -2.39 25.21 -31.71
N ARG A 685 -2.55 23.91 -31.48
CA ARG A 685 -2.54 23.36 -30.13
C ARG A 685 -1.17 23.57 -29.49
N ASP A 686 -1.16 23.91 -28.23
CA ASP A 686 0.09 24.01 -27.43
C ASP A 686 0.73 22.64 -27.25
N ALA A 687 2.07 22.56 -27.29
CA ALA A 687 2.85 21.34 -27.08
C ALA A 687 2.47 20.60 -25.79
N SER A 688 2.15 21.35 -24.74
CA SER A 688 1.67 20.78 -23.47
C SER A 688 0.34 20.06 -23.63
N ALA A 689 -0.56 20.54 -24.47
CA ALA A 689 -1.86 19.90 -24.74
C ALA A 689 -1.66 18.61 -25.53
N LEU A 690 -0.82 18.61 -26.56
CA LEU A 690 -0.48 17.41 -27.35
C LEU A 690 0.17 16.31 -26.45
N LEU A 691 1.05 16.71 -25.58
CA LEU A 691 1.66 15.79 -24.60
C LEU A 691 0.60 15.20 -23.66
N VAL A 692 -0.31 16.02 -23.15
CA VAL A 692 -1.40 15.56 -22.28
C VAL A 692 -2.29 14.56 -22.99
N ASP A 693 -2.70 14.85 -24.22
CA ASP A 693 -3.51 13.94 -25.04
C ASP A 693 -2.80 12.61 -25.31
N CYS A 694 -1.49 12.66 -25.57
CA CYS A 694 -0.67 11.48 -25.71
C CYS A 694 -0.66 10.64 -24.41
N LEU A 695 -0.43 11.26 -23.27
CA LEU A 695 -0.33 10.55 -21.98
C LEU A 695 -1.67 9.97 -21.53
N ILE A 696 -2.79 10.64 -21.80
CA ILE A 696 -4.13 10.16 -21.45
C ILE A 696 -4.43 8.84 -22.19
N ARG A 697 -3.95 8.65 -23.43
CA ARG A 697 -4.16 7.40 -24.18
C ARG A 697 -3.61 6.15 -23.45
N TYR A 698 -2.56 6.30 -22.61
CA TYR A 698 -2.00 5.20 -21.84
C TYR A 698 -2.79 4.85 -20.58
N VAL A 699 -3.75 5.67 -20.17
CA VAL A 699 -4.60 5.41 -18.97
C VAL A 699 -5.52 4.22 -19.22
N ASP A 700 -5.95 4.02 -20.46
CA ASP A 700 -6.85 2.95 -20.88
C ASP A 700 -6.12 1.77 -21.54
N ASP A 701 -4.79 1.70 -21.43
CA ASP A 701 -4.00 0.57 -21.96
C ASP A 701 -4.34 -0.74 -21.24
N GLU A 702 -4.25 -1.87 -21.93
CA GLU A 702 -4.53 -3.19 -21.37
C GLU A 702 -3.50 -3.63 -20.33
N ASP A 703 -2.26 -3.15 -20.42
CA ASP A 703 -1.17 -3.51 -19.53
C ASP A 703 -1.16 -2.67 -18.26
N ASP A 704 -1.35 -3.32 -17.10
CA ASP A 704 -1.39 -2.68 -15.78
C ASP A 704 -0.08 -1.97 -15.42
N HIS A 705 1.06 -2.50 -15.85
CA HIS A 705 2.36 -1.90 -15.57
C HIS A 705 2.56 -0.63 -16.39
N LEU A 706 2.19 -0.64 -17.66
CA LEU A 706 2.28 0.53 -18.53
C LEU A 706 1.35 1.65 -18.04
N ARG A 707 0.11 1.32 -17.62
CA ARG A 707 -0.80 2.29 -16.98
C ARG A 707 -0.18 2.93 -15.74
N ALA A 708 0.46 2.11 -14.89
CA ALA A 708 1.10 2.61 -13.68
C ALA A 708 2.29 3.53 -13.97
N VAL A 709 3.13 3.19 -14.95
CA VAL A 709 4.26 4.04 -15.39
C VAL A 709 3.77 5.35 -16.00
N ALA A 710 2.72 5.30 -16.83
CA ALA A 710 2.11 6.50 -17.40
C ALA A 710 1.54 7.41 -16.29
N ALA A 711 0.80 6.84 -15.34
CA ALA A 711 0.26 7.58 -14.21
C ALA A 711 1.37 8.21 -13.35
N GLU A 712 2.47 7.50 -13.13
CA GLU A 712 3.64 8.02 -12.42
C GLU A 712 4.28 9.19 -13.19
N GLY A 713 4.43 9.05 -14.50
CA GLY A 713 4.93 10.11 -15.37
C GLY A 713 4.05 11.36 -15.31
N MET A 714 2.75 11.21 -15.47
CA MET A 714 1.76 12.30 -15.35
C MET A 714 1.84 12.98 -13.99
N ALA A 715 1.91 12.18 -12.92
CA ALA A 715 2.04 12.68 -11.55
C ALA A 715 3.31 13.51 -11.36
N LYS A 716 4.46 13.03 -11.85
CA LYS A 716 5.73 13.75 -11.79
C LYS A 716 5.65 15.08 -12.56
N LEU A 717 5.14 15.09 -13.80
CA LEU A 717 5.02 16.32 -14.61
C LEU A 717 4.17 17.39 -13.94
N GLN A 718 3.06 17.00 -13.31
CA GLN A 718 2.21 17.94 -12.57
C GLN A 718 2.84 18.40 -11.24
N LEU A 719 3.44 17.51 -10.45
CA LEU A 719 4.09 17.86 -9.19
C LEU A 719 5.25 18.83 -9.38
N TYR A 720 6.04 18.63 -10.43
CA TYR A 720 7.16 19.53 -10.76
C TYR A 720 6.76 20.75 -11.58
N GLY A 721 5.46 20.92 -11.86
CA GLY A 721 4.92 22.09 -12.58
C GLY A 721 5.36 22.20 -14.04
N ARG A 722 5.81 21.08 -14.65
CA ARG A 722 6.15 21.04 -16.09
C ARG A 722 4.90 21.07 -16.98
N VAL A 723 3.83 20.46 -16.48
CA VAL A 723 2.49 20.48 -17.07
C VAL A 723 1.50 20.80 -15.97
N CYS A 724 0.64 21.77 -16.18
CA CYS A 724 -0.48 22.12 -15.28
C CYS A 724 -1.77 21.98 -16.07
N SER A 725 -2.30 20.76 -16.17
CA SER A 725 -3.51 20.46 -16.93
C SER A 725 -4.66 20.02 -16.03
N PRO A 726 -5.77 20.79 -15.98
CA PRO A 726 -6.98 20.39 -15.26
C PRO A 726 -7.61 19.11 -15.83
N SER A 727 -7.56 18.89 -17.14
CA SER A 727 -8.07 17.67 -17.78
C SER A 727 -7.27 16.44 -17.35
N LEU A 728 -5.95 16.52 -17.31
CA LEU A 728 -5.09 15.45 -16.84
C LEU A 728 -5.39 15.13 -15.37
N LEU A 729 -5.54 16.16 -14.52
CA LEU A 729 -5.89 15.98 -13.10
C LEU A 729 -7.25 15.31 -12.94
N SER A 730 -8.25 15.70 -13.75
CA SER A 730 -9.58 15.08 -13.75
C SER A 730 -9.49 13.59 -14.06
N VAL A 731 -8.76 13.20 -15.12
CA VAL A 731 -8.54 11.79 -15.48
C VAL A 731 -7.87 11.01 -14.35
N MET A 732 -6.82 11.58 -13.75
CA MET A 732 -6.10 10.91 -12.65
C MET A 732 -6.97 10.72 -11.40
N VAL A 733 -7.82 11.70 -11.04
CA VAL A 733 -8.76 11.59 -9.92
C VAL A 733 -9.83 10.55 -10.20
N LEU A 734 -10.40 10.54 -11.42
CA LEU A 734 -11.41 9.57 -11.82
C LEU A 734 -10.84 8.14 -11.84
N GLN A 735 -9.61 7.96 -12.34
CA GLN A 735 -8.94 6.67 -12.35
C GLN A 735 -8.59 6.17 -10.94
N TRP A 736 -8.21 7.08 -10.03
CA TRP A 736 -7.98 6.74 -8.62
C TRP A 736 -9.26 6.26 -7.93
N MET A 737 -10.39 6.92 -8.19
CA MET A 737 -11.69 6.57 -7.61
C MET A 737 -12.45 5.50 -8.40
N HIS A 738 -11.90 5.02 -9.52
CA HIS A 738 -12.58 4.11 -10.43
C HIS A 738 -12.90 2.77 -9.73
N PRO A 739 -14.16 2.27 -9.80
CA PRO A 739 -14.60 1.08 -9.07
C PRO A 739 -13.84 -0.21 -9.43
N ASN A 740 -13.27 -0.28 -10.63
CA ASN A 740 -12.53 -1.46 -11.10
C ASN A 740 -11.02 -1.36 -10.80
N THR A 741 -10.52 -0.24 -10.28
CA THR A 741 -9.11 -0.13 -9.89
C THR A 741 -8.90 -0.86 -8.56
N ASP A 742 -8.06 -1.90 -8.59
CA ASP A 742 -7.73 -2.65 -7.39
C ASP A 742 -7.00 -1.73 -6.38
N PRO A 743 -7.53 -1.58 -5.15
CA PRO A 743 -6.90 -0.76 -4.11
C PRO A 743 -5.46 -1.16 -3.75
N ASP A 744 -5.10 -2.42 -3.98
CA ASP A 744 -3.76 -2.96 -3.71
C ASP A 744 -2.84 -2.85 -4.94
N SER A 745 -3.33 -2.39 -6.09
CA SER A 745 -2.53 -2.21 -7.31
C SER A 745 -1.50 -1.10 -7.17
N HIS A 746 -0.39 -1.24 -7.90
CA HIS A 746 0.63 -0.20 -7.99
C HIS A 746 0.07 1.12 -8.56
N LEU A 747 -0.79 1.03 -9.57
CA LEU A 747 -1.50 2.18 -10.14
C LEU A 747 -2.26 2.97 -9.07
N HIS A 748 -3.08 2.29 -8.25
CA HIS A 748 -3.84 2.95 -7.19
C HIS A 748 -2.92 3.62 -6.15
N GLN A 749 -1.80 2.98 -5.80
CA GLN A 749 -0.82 3.55 -4.87
C GLN A 749 -0.16 4.82 -5.42
N VAL A 750 0.24 4.81 -6.71
CA VAL A 750 0.80 5.99 -7.39
C VAL A 750 -0.19 7.14 -7.39
N LEU A 751 -1.42 6.90 -7.84
CA LEU A 751 -2.46 7.92 -7.91
C LEU A 751 -2.83 8.47 -6.53
N ARG A 752 -2.97 7.61 -5.54
CA ARG A 752 -3.23 8.01 -4.15
C ARG A 752 -2.13 8.91 -3.61
N ASN A 753 -0.87 8.50 -3.77
CA ASN A 753 0.27 9.27 -3.29
C ASN A 753 0.37 10.63 -4.00
N PHE A 754 0.12 10.64 -5.31
CA PHE A 754 0.07 11.88 -6.09
C PHE A 754 -1.02 12.82 -5.59
N VAL A 755 -2.26 12.35 -5.47
CA VAL A 755 -3.41 13.19 -5.04
C VAL A 755 -3.14 13.80 -3.67
N VAL A 756 -2.62 13.01 -2.73
CA VAL A 756 -2.24 13.49 -1.39
C VAL A 756 -1.11 14.52 -1.47
N ALA A 757 -0.03 14.25 -2.20
CA ALA A 757 1.10 15.18 -2.32
C ALA A 757 0.69 16.49 -3.02
N TYR A 758 -0.08 16.39 -4.10
CA TYR A 758 -0.49 17.53 -4.92
C TYR A 758 -1.50 18.44 -4.19
N SER A 759 -2.43 17.85 -3.42
CA SER A 759 -3.39 18.60 -2.62
C SER A 759 -2.77 19.23 -1.37
N HIS A 760 -1.77 18.59 -0.76
CA HIS A 760 -1.11 19.08 0.46
C HIS A 760 0.11 19.97 0.19
N GLY A 761 0.63 19.95 -1.03
CA GLY A 761 1.80 20.74 -1.42
C GLY A 761 1.61 22.24 -1.34
N GLY A 762 0.37 22.72 -1.23
CA GLY A 762 0.02 24.13 -0.98
C GLY A 762 0.45 25.09 -2.09
N SER A 763 0.81 24.58 -3.27
CA SER A 763 1.14 25.41 -4.42
C SER A 763 -0.13 26.15 -4.91
N PRO A 764 -0.06 27.47 -5.15
CA PRO A 764 -1.19 28.18 -5.77
C PRO A 764 -1.62 27.59 -7.12
N GLN A 765 -0.67 27.00 -7.84
CA GLN A 765 -0.92 26.36 -9.13
C GLN A 765 -1.72 25.05 -8.97
N SER A 766 -1.38 24.20 -7.98
CA SER A 766 -2.13 22.97 -7.73
C SER A 766 -3.55 23.26 -7.29
N LEU A 767 -3.75 24.26 -6.43
CA LEU A 767 -5.07 24.68 -5.98
C LEU A 767 -5.93 25.20 -7.14
N ARG A 768 -5.33 26.01 -8.04
CA ARG A 768 -6.02 26.50 -9.26
C ARG A 768 -6.32 25.36 -10.23
N CYS A 769 -5.44 24.39 -10.34
CA CYS A 769 -5.66 23.21 -11.18
C CYS A 769 -6.85 22.37 -10.66
N PHE A 770 -6.97 22.15 -9.34
CA PHE A 770 -8.14 21.50 -8.74
C PHE A 770 -9.43 22.32 -8.91
N GLU A 771 -9.35 23.65 -8.78
CA GLU A 771 -10.48 24.54 -9.04
C GLU A 771 -11.00 24.38 -10.47
N MET A 772 -10.12 24.43 -11.47
CA MET A 772 -10.50 24.27 -12.87
C MET A 772 -10.94 22.84 -13.22
N ALA A 773 -10.42 21.82 -12.54
CA ALA A 773 -10.80 20.42 -12.73
C ALA A 773 -12.12 20.07 -12.03
N PHE A 774 -12.64 20.89 -11.11
CA PHE A 774 -13.80 20.60 -10.26
C PHE A 774 -15.05 20.23 -11.07
N LEU A 775 -15.50 21.14 -11.93
CA LEU A 775 -16.71 20.92 -12.74
C LEU A 775 -16.52 19.81 -13.77
N PRO A 776 -15.45 19.76 -14.57
CA PRO A 776 -15.24 18.68 -15.53
C PRO A 776 -15.21 17.29 -14.89
N THR A 777 -14.57 17.16 -13.72
CA THR A 777 -14.49 15.87 -13.01
C THR A 777 -15.87 15.43 -12.49
N LEU A 778 -16.65 16.36 -11.97
CA LEU A 778 -17.98 16.07 -11.45
C LEU A 778 -18.96 15.75 -12.60
N ALA A 779 -18.95 16.54 -13.69
CA ALA A 779 -19.76 16.30 -14.88
C ALA A 779 -19.47 14.93 -15.51
N ALA A 780 -18.21 14.52 -15.61
CA ALA A 780 -17.85 13.21 -16.15
C ALA A 780 -18.48 12.01 -15.39
N VAL A 781 -18.78 12.17 -14.11
CA VAL A 781 -19.47 11.12 -13.31
C VAL A 781 -20.99 11.25 -13.45
N LEU A 782 -21.52 12.48 -13.54
CA LEU A 782 -22.95 12.72 -13.67
C LEU A 782 -23.46 12.31 -15.06
N ASP A 783 -22.71 12.65 -16.12
CA ASP A 783 -23.03 12.33 -17.51
C ASP A 783 -22.67 10.88 -17.90
N ALA A 784 -22.08 10.09 -16.96
CA ALA A 784 -21.64 8.76 -17.28
C ALA A 784 -22.82 7.83 -17.65
N PRO A 785 -22.78 7.18 -18.85
CA PRO A 785 -23.84 6.27 -19.24
C PRO A 785 -23.93 5.09 -18.26
N ALA A 786 -25.13 4.56 -18.04
CA ALA A 786 -25.39 3.49 -17.07
C ALA A 786 -24.57 2.19 -17.33
N SER A 787 -24.06 2.02 -18.55
CA SER A 787 -23.13 0.92 -18.91
C SER A 787 -21.69 1.17 -18.46
N SER A 788 -21.33 2.42 -18.17
CA SER A 788 -19.98 2.78 -17.74
C SER A 788 -19.75 2.41 -16.27
N PRO A 789 -18.57 1.88 -15.92
CA PRO A 789 -18.19 1.68 -14.53
C PRO A 789 -18.24 2.97 -13.69
N LEU A 790 -17.98 4.14 -14.30
CA LEU A 790 -18.05 5.45 -13.64
C LEU A 790 -19.45 5.77 -13.09
N ALA A 791 -20.53 5.26 -13.69
CA ALA A 791 -21.88 5.41 -13.17
C ALA A 791 -22.10 4.76 -11.78
N ARG A 792 -21.20 3.88 -11.35
CA ARG A 792 -21.21 3.28 -10.02
C ARG A 792 -20.50 4.13 -8.96
N LEU A 793 -19.77 5.15 -9.39
CA LEU A 793 -19.09 6.05 -8.49
C LEU A 793 -20.09 6.94 -7.76
N SER A 794 -19.90 7.10 -6.45
CA SER A 794 -20.74 8.02 -5.68
C SER A 794 -20.38 9.48 -5.98
N ALA A 795 -21.24 10.17 -6.73
CA ALA A 795 -21.08 11.61 -6.96
C ALA A 795 -20.99 12.42 -5.64
N ALA A 796 -21.58 11.90 -4.56
CA ALA A 796 -21.51 12.55 -3.25
C ALA A 796 -20.12 12.43 -2.61
N ASP A 797 -19.43 11.31 -2.78
CA ASP A 797 -18.08 11.10 -2.24
C ASP A 797 -17.05 11.87 -3.05
N LEU A 798 -17.18 11.86 -4.38
CA LEU A 798 -16.38 12.71 -5.27
C LEU A 798 -16.54 14.18 -4.92
N LEU A 799 -17.78 14.65 -4.73
CA LEU A 799 -18.07 16.03 -4.34
C LEU A 799 -17.42 16.39 -3.00
N ASN A 800 -17.54 15.53 -1.98
CA ASN A 800 -16.91 15.75 -0.67
C ASN A 800 -15.39 15.90 -0.83
N PHE A 801 -14.77 15.03 -1.63
CA PHE A 801 -13.34 15.08 -1.91
C PHE A 801 -12.95 16.40 -2.63
N LEU A 802 -13.64 16.76 -3.71
CA LEU A 802 -13.33 17.96 -4.49
C LEU A 802 -13.48 19.24 -3.65
N VAL A 803 -14.49 19.33 -2.79
CA VAL A 803 -14.68 20.46 -1.88
C VAL A 803 -13.55 20.52 -0.83
N ASP A 804 -13.11 19.37 -0.28
CA ASP A 804 -12.05 19.33 0.72
C ASP A 804 -10.68 19.73 0.16
N VAL A 805 -10.35 19.33 -1.07
CA VAL A 805 -9.06 19.67 -1.69
C VAL A 805 -9.00 21.12 -2.20
N THR A 806 -10.15 21.73 -2.53
CA THR A 806 -10.24 23.14 -2.93
C THR A 806 -10.41 24.11 -1.77
N LEU A 807 -10.54 23.58 -0.54
CA LEU A 807 -10.68 24.41 0.66
C LEU A 807 -9.42 25.24 0.88
N PRO A 808 -9.52 26.58 0.97
CA PRO A 808 -8.38 27.42 1.29
C PRO A 808 -7.92 27.13 2.71
N ARG A 809 -6.81 26.44 2.84
CA ARG A 809 -6.22 26.17 4.15
C ARG A 809 -5.58 27.44 4.65
N SER A 810 -6.13 28.04 5.74
CA SER A 810 -5.50 29.14 6.44
C SER A 810 -4.08 28.74 6.84
N ALA A 811 -3.13 29.64 6.60
CA ALA A 811 -1.69 29.45 6.81
C ALA A 811 -1.34 29.37 8.30
N ASP A 812 -1.86 28.40 9.04
CA ASP A 812 -1.47 28.08 10.42
C ASP A 812 -0.23 27.16 10.47
N ARG A 813 0.72 27.37 9.55
CA ARG A 813 2.08 26.85 9.72
C ARG A 813 2.99 27.97 10.18
N PRO A 814 3.59 27.89 11.38
CA PRO A 814 4.52 28.91 11.86
C PRO A 814 5.75 28.94 10.92
N GLY A 815 5.84 29.96 10.10
CA GLY A 815 7.02 30.25 9.29
C GLY A 815 6.82 30.72 7.85
N GLN A 816 5.65 30.56 7.24
CA GLN A 816 5.40 31.09 5.88
C GLN A 816 4.54 32.36 5.92
N ARG A 817 5.16 33.51 5.70
CA ARG A 817 4.45 34.77 5.44
C ARG A 817 3.84 34.71 4.05
N VAL A 818 2.51 34.69 3.96
CA VAL A 818 1.78 34.90 2.72
C VAL A 818 2.11 36.33 2.21
N PRO A 819 2.54 36.48 0.94
CA PRO A 819 2.77 37.83 0.42
C PRO A 819 1.47 38.65 0.47
N ALA A 820 1.57 39.93 0.85
CA ALA A 820 0.43 40.82 1.05
C ALA A 820 -0.46 41.00 -0.20
N SER A 821 0.05 40.66 -1.42
CA SER A 821 -0.71 40.69 -2.65
C SER A 821 -1.73 39.55 -2.77
N ALA A 822 -1.53 38.41 -2.08
CA ALA A 822 -2.47 37.28 -2.09
C ALA A 822 -3.69 37.53 -1.16
N ALA A 823 -3.65 38.61 -0.37
CA ALA A 823 -4.72 38.93 0.57
C ALA A 823 -5.96 39.58 -0.08
N THR A 824 -5.88 39.94 -1.37
CA THR A 824 -6.95 40.69 -2.08
C THR A 824 -7.72 39.86 -3.10
N GLU A 825 -7.26 38.64 -3.46
CA GLU A 825 -7.93 37.83 -4.48
C GLU A 825 -9.04 36.94 -3.89
N ALA A 826 -10.11 36.70 -4.68
CA ALA A 826 -11.18 35.78 -4.36
C ALA A 826 -10.65 34.35 -4.19
N THR A 827 -11.16 33.62 -3.19
CA THR A 827 -10.75 32.24 -2.94
C THR A 827 -11.27 31.28 -4.03
N PRO A 828 -10.72 30.07 -4.19
CA PRO A 828 -11.25 29.06 -5.10
C PRO A 828 -12.73 28.78 -4.85
N HIS A 829 -13.17 28.71 -3.59
CA HIS A 829 -14.57 28.49 -3.23
C HIS A 829 -15.46 29.68 -3.63
N ASP A 830 -14.94 30.92 -3.63
CA ASP A 830 -15.71 32.09 -4.09
C ASP A 830 -15.95 32.01 -5.60
N ARG A 831 -14.92 31.62 -6.37
CA ARG A 831 -15.04 31.48 -7.84
C ARG A 831 -15.92 30.29 -8.23
N LEU A 832 -15.72 29.14 -7.57
CA LEU A 832 -16.55 27.93 -7.77
C LEU A 832 -18.02 28.21 -7.44
N ALA A 833 -18.33 29.02 -6.43
CA ALA A 833 -19.71 29.38 -6.11
C ALA A 833 -20.39 30.11 -7.28
N VAL A 834 -19.67 31.00 -7.98
CA VAL A 834 -20.20 31.71 -9.15
C VAL A 834 -20.42 30.75 -10.32
N GLU A 835 -19.47 29.86 -10.59
CA GLU A 835 -19.56 28.89 -11.67
C GLU A 835 -20.70 27.88 -11.43
N LEU A 836 -20.80 27.32 -10.25
CA LEU A 836 -21.89 26.40 -9.88
C LEU A 836 -23.27 27.08 -9.95
N CYS A 837 -23.37 28.35 -9.56
CA CYS A 837 -24.61 29.12 -9.76
C CYS A 837 -24.99 29.26 -11.25
N ARG A 838 -24.00 29.41 -12.14
CA ARG A 838 -24.24 29.45 -13.58
C ARG A 838 -24.72 28.10 -14.10
N GLU A 839 -24.09 26.99 -13.69
CA GLU A 839 -24.51 25.66 -14.10
C GLU A 839 -25.94 25.35 -13.65
N VAL A 840 -26.30 25.59 -12.40
CA VAL A 840 -27.68 25.40 -11.92
C VAL A 840 -28.68 26.26 -12.66
N LEU A 841 -28.31 27.47 -13.09
CA LEU A 841 -29.19 28.36 -13.84
C LEU A 841 -29.36 28.01 -15.31
N LYS A 842 -28.45 27.23 -15.92
CA LYS A 842 -28.56 26.68 -17.27
C LYS A 842 -29.71 25.68 -17.35
N ASP A 843 -29.73 24.68 -16.48
CA ASP A 843 -30.82 23.71 -16.38
C ASP A 843 -31.26 23.47 -14.92
N PRO A 844 -32.21 24.30 -14.41
CA PRO A 844 -32.68 24.21 -13.03
C PRO A 844 -33.56 23.00 -12.73
N HIS A 845 -33.92 22.20 -13.73
CA HIS A 845 -34.84 21.06 -13.58
C HIS A 845 -34.15 19.72 -13.70
N ASP A 846 -32.89 19.72 -14.02
CA ASP A 846 -32.07 18.53 -14.09
C ASP A 846 -31.84 17.89 -12.70
N GLU A 847 -31.73 16.56 -12.68
CA GLU A 847 -31.39 15.82 -11.44
C GLU A 847 -29.99 16.22 -10.92
N ASP A 848 -29.09 16.54 -11.81
CA ASP A 848 -27.72 16.97 -11.51
C ASP A 848 -27.65 18.33 -10.82
N ALA A 849 -28.63 19.20 -11.09
CA ALA A 849 -28.78 20.47 -10.36
C ALA A 849 -28.82 20.29 -8.84
N LEU A 850 -29.33 19.15 -8.34
CA LEU A 850 -29.34 18.83 -6.90
C LEU A 850 -27.93 18.62 -6.34
N VAL A 851 -27.02 18.04 -7.13
CA VAL A 851 -25.63 17.82 -6.74
C VAL A 851 -24.89 19.16 -6.68
N PHE A 852 -25.07 20.01 -7.68
CA PHE A 852 -24.49 21.35 -7.71
C PHE A 852 -25.02 22.25 -6.57
N LEU A 853 -26.32 22.18 -6.28
CA LEU A 853 -26.92 22.88 -5.13
C LEU A 853 -26.37 22.37 -3.80
N LYS A 854 -26.12 21.06 -3.67
CA LYS A 854 -25.44 20.50 -2.50
C LYS A 854 -24.02 21.03 -2.40
N ALA A 855 -23.27 21.08 -3.51
CA ALA A 855 -21.94 21.68 -3.56
C ALA A 855 -21.94 23.12 -3.03
N LEU A 856 -22.84 23.98 -3.52
CA LEU A 856 -22.99 25.37 -3.06
C LEU A 856 -23.20 25.48 -1.54
N THR A 857 -23.92 24.54 -0.93
CA THR A 857 -24.09 24.57 0.54
C THR A 857 -22.84 24.15 1.32
N MET A 858 -21.91 23.43 0.66
CA MET A 858 -20.68 22.93 1.28
C MET A 858 -19.50 23.90 1.13
N LEU A 859 -19.44 24.67 0.02
CA LEU A 859 -18.36 25.64 -0.21
C LEU A 859 -18.26 26.67 0.91
N GLU A 860 -17.05 26.97 1.37
CA GLU A 860 -16.76 28.06 2.30
C GLU A 860 -16.55 29.37 1.53
N VAL A 861 -17.64 30.09 1.31
CA VAL A 861 -17.65 31.41 0.64
C VAL A 861 -17.17 32.46 1.63
N THR A 862 -16.30 33.36 1.17
CA THR A 862 -15.73 34.43 2.00
C THR A 862 -16.35 35.78 1.65
N GLU A 863 -16.04 36.81 2.46
CA GLU A 863 -16.47 38.19 2.19
C GLU A 863 -15.85 38.81 0.93
N ARG A 864 -14.87 38.12 0.32
CA ARG A 864 -14.19 38.51 -0.92
C ARG A 864 -15.01 38.16 -2.17
N ALA A 865 -16.00 37.28 -2.01
CA ALA A 865 -16.95 37.00 -3.07
C ALA A 865 -17.84 38.21 -3.33
N SER A 866 -18.33 38.37 -4.59
CA SER A 866 -19.41 39.30 -4.89
C SER A 866 -20.73 38.76 -4.31
N VAL A 867 -20.93 39.03 -2.98
CA VAL A 867 -22.08 38.52 -2.25
C VAL A 867 -23.40 39.00 -2.88
N GLU A 868 -23.41 40.22 -3.45
CA GLU A 868 -24.58 40.77 -4.16
C GLU A 868 -24.92 39.94 -5.40
N ASP A 869 -23.93 39.57 -6.19
CA ASP A 869 -24.13 38.76 -7.42
C ASP A 869 -24.58 37.35 -7.04
N LEU A 870 -23.97 36.72 -6.05
CA LEU A 870 -24.37 35.42 -5.54
C LEU A 870 -25.78 35.45 -4.95
N MET A 871 -26.18 36.52 -4.24
CA MET A 871 -27.54 36.71 -3.73
C MET A 871 -28.55 36.90 -4.87
N SER A 872 -28.15 37.61 -5.94
CA SER A 872 -28.98 37.76 -7.16
C SER A 872 -29.18 36.41 -7.83
N ALA A 873 -28.10 35.65 -7.99
CA ALA A 873 -28.16 34.28 -8.55
C ALA A 873 -29.02 33.35 -7.68
N ALA A 874 -28.87 33.37 -6.37
CA ALA A 874 -29.66 32.56 -5.44
C ALA A 874 -31.16 32.87 -5.51
N ARG A 875 -31.53 34.17 -5.67
CA ARG A 875 -32.94 34.58 -5.91
C ARG A 875 -33.47 34.02 -7.22
N LYS A 876 -32.69 34.10 -8.31
CA LYS A 876 -33.07 33.53 -9.61
C LYS A 876 -33.22 32.01 -9.54
N MET A 877 -32.34 31.32 -8.84
CA MET A 877 -32.44 29.86 -8.59
C MET A 877 -33.68 29.51 -7.79
N ARG A 878 -34.03 30.27 -6.74
CA ARG A 878 -35.25 30.08 -5.96
C ARG A 878 -36.52 30.16 -6.79
N ASP A 879 -36.57 31.10 -7.75
CA ASP A 879 -37.73 31.28 -8.61
C ASP A 879 -37.87 30.15 -9.66
N LYS A 880 -36.73 29.56 -10.08
CA LYS A 880 -36.68 28.53 -11.12
C LYS A 880 -36.71 27.11 -10.57
N VAL A 881 -36.06 26.82 -9.45
CA VAL A 881 -35.97 25.47 -8.85
C VAL A 881 -37.24 25.14 -8.07
N LYS A 882 -38.11 24.32 -8.65
CA LYS A 882 -39.41 23.94 -8.07
C LYS A 882 -39.34 22.68 -7.20
N ALA A 883 -38.32 21.86 -7.33
CA ALA A 883 -38.14 20.62 -6.57
C ALA A 883 -37.99 20.92 -5.05
N LYS A 884 -38.81 20.27 -4.22
CA LYS A 884 -38.84 20.51 -2.76
C LYS A 884 -37.46 20.40 -2.08
N ARG A 885 -36.64 19.42 -2.51
CA ARG A 885 -35.26 19.23 -2.00
C ARG A 885 -34.34 20.36 -2.50
N GLY A 886 -34.44 20.71 -3.78
CA GLY A 886 -33.65 21.78 -4.37
C GLY A 886 -33.95 23.14 -3.71
N ALA A 887 -35.25 23.48 -3.54
CA ALA A 887 -35.68 24.71 -2.86
C ALA A 887 -35.13 24.82 -1.42
N ALA A 888 -35.04 23.70 -0.68
CA ALA A 888 -34.45 23.69 0.66
C ALA A 888 -32.94 23.97 0.62
N LEU A 889 -32.21 23.45 -0.35
CA LEU A 889 -30.77 23.70 -0.54
C LEU A 889 -30.50 25.15 -0.97
N VAL A 890 -31.29 25.69 -1.89
CA VAL A 890 -31.21 27.10 -2.30
C VAL A 890 -31.44 28.01 -1.09
N LYS A 891 -32.45 27.71 -0.26
CA LYS A 891 -32.70 28.46 0.97
C LYS A 891 -31.51 28.40 1.94
N LYS A 892 -30.91 27.23 2.11
CA LYS A 892 -29.72 27.05 2.98
C LYS A 892 -28.55 27.88 2.47
N PHE A 893 -28.35 27.92 1.17
CA PHE A 893 -27.30 28.74 0.54
C PHE A 893 -27.60 30.26 0.70
N GLU A 894 -28.85 30.70 0.46
CA GLU A 894 -29.27 32.09 0.70
C GLU A 894 -29.05 32.52 2.16
N ASP A 895 -29.38 31.65 3.13
CA ASP A 895 -29.22 31.94 4.55
C ASP A 895 -27.73 32.04 4.93
N LYS A 896 -26.88 31.23 4.29
CA LYS A 896 -25.42 31.34 4.45
C LYS A 896 -24.87 32.66 3.89
N LEU A 897 -25.33 33.11 2.73
CA LEU A 897 -24.96 34.39 2.13
C LEU A 897 -25.45 35.58 2.96
N LYS A 898 -26.64 35.50 3.57
CA LYS A 898 -27.20 36.54 4.46
C LYS A 898 -26.37 36.70 5.74
N THR A 899 -25.90 35.58 6.31
CA THR A 899 -25.02 35.63 7.48
C THR A 899 -23.69 36.31 7.15
N LEU A 900 -23.12 36.04 6.00
CA LEU A 900 -21.91 36.72 5.50
C LEU A 900 -22.15 38.22 5.25
N ALA A 901 -23.26 38.60 4.60
CA ALA A 901 -23.61 39.99 4.38
C ALA A 901 -23.86 40.77 5.68
N GLY A 902 -24.45 40.10 6.70
CA GLY A 902 -24.65 40.69 8.01
C GLY A 902 -23.36 40.91 8.80
N ALA A 903 -22.39 40.01 8.66
CA ALA A 903 -21.07 40.15 9.26
C ALA A 903 -20.29 41.32 8.64
N ALA A 904 -20.33 41.48 7.32
CA ALA A 904 -19.66 42.55 6.59
C ALA A 904 -20.21 43.97 6.91
N THR A 905 -21.48 44.08 7.34
CA THR A 905 -22.08 45.38 7.79
C THR A 905 -21.74 45.69 9.24
N ALA A 906 -21.54 44.64 10.09
CA ALA A 906 -21.17 44.87 11.51
C ALA A 906 -19.73 45.37 11.70
N ASP A 907 -18.80 44.96 10.83
CA ASP A 907 -17.40 45.41 10.83
C ASP A 907 -17.20 46.87 10.32
N ARG A 908 -18.20 47.46 9.66
CA ARG A 908 -18.13 48.85 9.19
C ARG A 908 -18.55 49.89 10.24
N ASP A 909 -19.25 49.48 11.29
CA ASP A 909 -19.83 50.36 12.31
C ASP A 909 -19.27 50.16 13.71
N GLY A 910 -18.19 49.42 13.93
CA GLY A 910 -17.69 49.08 15.26
C GLY A 910 -16.19 49.29 15.46
N GLU A 911 -15.84 50.24 16.38
CA GLU A 911 -14.53 50.29 17.03
C GLU A 911 -14.20 48.99 17.78
N PRO A 912 -12.92 48.66 18.01
CA PRO A 912 -12.53 47.31 18.43
C PRO A 912 -12.84 47.08 19.92
N SER A 913 -13.81 46.23 20.21
CA SER A 913 -13.98 45.62 21.55
C SER A 913 -13.95 44.13 21.49
N SER A 914 -12.90 43.63 22.14
CA SER A 914 -12.69 42.29 22.75
C SER A 914 -13.60 41.12 22.40
N SER A 915 -12.95 40.12 21.77
CA SER A 915 -13.18 38.66 21.84
C SER A 915 -14.39 38.15 22.63
N ALA A 916 -15.36 37.61 21.90
CA ALA A 916 -16.24 36.57 22.42
C ALA A 916 -16.33 35.43 21.39
N SER A 917 -15.65 34.37 21.69
CA SER A 917 -15.77 33.11 20.96
C SER A 917 -17.19 32.53 21.15
N VAL A 918 -18.00 32.57 20.10
CA VAL A 918 -19.26 31.84 20.08
C VAL A 918 -18.95 30.37 19.82
N VAL A 919 -19.04 29.58 20.88
CA VAL A 919 -19.06 28.10 20.80
C VAL A 919 -20.40 27.70 20.19
N ILE A 920 -20.39 27.26 18.96
CA ILE A 920 -21.54 26.59 18.36
C ILE A 920 -21.51 25.13 18.82
N ASP A 921 -22.49 24.79 19.64
CA ASP A 921 -22.73 23.47 20.19
C ASP A 921 -23.08 22.50 19.04
N SER A 922 -22.21 21.52 18.79
CA SER A 922 -22.29 20.54 17.68
C SER A 922 -23.00 19.27 18.05
N SER A 923 -24.09 19.35 18.81
CA SER A 923 -24.80 18.16 19.34
C SER A 923 -25.99 17.66 18.55
N THR A 924 -26.16 18.02 17.27
CA THR A 924 -27.25 17.40 16.47
C THR A 924 -26.84 17.22 15.01
N LEU A 925 -25.95 16.28 14.71
CA LEU A 925 -25.88 15.61 13.39
C LEU A 925 -24.98 14.35 13.52
N THR A 926 -25.53 13.30 14.06
CA THR A 926 -25.02 11.95 13.86
C THR A 926 -25.78 11.37 12.69
N ASP A 927 -25.14 11.32 11.52
CA ASP A 927 -25.25 10.18 10.61
C ASP A 927 -24.29 10.34 9.43
N GLY A 928 -23.37 9.41 9.36
CA GLY A 928 -22.81 8.88 8.12
C GLY A 928 -21.91 9.77 7.26
N SER A 929 -20.74 10.21 7.74
CA SER A 929 -19.68 10.57 6.82
C SER A 929 -18.35 10.00 7.29
N CYS A 930 -17.79 9.08 6.50
CA CYS A 930 -16.40 8.67 6.60
C CYS A 930 -15.51 9.87 6.31
N SER A 931 -14.95 10.51 7.35
CA SER A 931 -13.85 11.45 7.14
C SER A 931 -12.57 10.66 6.89
N LEU A 932 -12.02 10.78 5.68
CA LEU A 932 -10.77 10.14 5.24
C LEU A 932 -9.50 10.69 5.92
N PHE A 933 -9.63 11.64 6.86
CA PHE A 933 -8.48 12.24 7.55
C PHE A 933 -8.71 12.29 9.05
N GLY A 934 -7.95 11.45 9.77
CA GLY A 934 -7.94 11.42 11.23
C GLY A 934 -7.29 12.65 11.83
N ARG A 935 -8.00 13.36 12.72
CA ARG A 935 -7.38 14.22 13.73
C ARG A 935 -7.12 13.38 14.99
N SER A 936 -5.88 13.38 15.43
CA SER A 936 -5.44 12.80 16.69
C SER A 936 -5.99 13.62 17.86
N ALA A 937 -6.75 12.97 18.72
CA ALA A 937 -6.98 13.44 20.09
C ALA A 937 -6.71 12.28 21.05
N SER A 938 -5.74 12.47 21.91
CA SER A 938 -5.33 11.57 22.99
C SER A 938 -6.37 11.57 24.10
N MET A 939 -6.87 10.39 24.47
CA MET A 939 -7.45 10.14 25.79
C MET A 939 -7.02 8.76 26.30
N SER A 940 -6.46 8.79 27.49
CA SER A 940 -6.00 7.66 28.28
C SER A 940 -7.18 6.90 28.90
N VAL A 941 -7.22 5.59 28.72
CA VAL A 941 -8.04 4.69 29.53
C VAL A 941 -7.21 3.46 29.90
N GLY A 942 -7.21 3.16 31.18
CA GLY A 942 -6.46 2.10 31.82
C GLY A 942 -6.99 0.68 31.53
N PRO A 943 -6.22 -0.36 31.94
CA PRO A 943 -6.42 -1.71 31.45
C PRO A 943 -7.52 -2.46 32.19
N THR A 944 -8.34 -3.23 31.48
CA THR A 944 -9.21 -4.27 32.04
C THR A 944 -8.74 -5.64 31.56
N GLU A 945 -8.51 -6.51 32.53
CA GLU A 945 -8.10 -7.91 32.39
C GLU A 945 -9.18 -8.75 31.68
N SER A 946 -8.76 -9.59 30.74
CA SER A 946 -9.58 -10.60 30.06
C SER A 946 -9.29 -11.97 30.65
N GLY A 947 -10.30 -12.59 31.24
CA GLY A 947 -10.25 -13.98 31.69
C GLY A 947 -10.33 -14.97 30.53
N ALA A 948 -9.43 -15.94 30.51
CA ALA A 948 -9.40 -17.04 29.56
C ALA A 948 -10.33 -18.18 29.99
N CYS A 949 -11.08 -18.75 29.04
CA CYS A 949 -11.80 -20.02 29.25
C CYS A 949 -11.14 -21.13 28.42
N SER A 950 -10.75 -22.21 29.08
CA SER A 950 -10.27 -23.47 28.48
C SER A 950 -11.22 -24.63 28.83
N GLY A 951 -11.55 -25.52 27.90
CA GLY A 951 -12.34 -26.73 28.17
C GLY A 951 -12.65 -27.59 26.92
N SER A 952 -12.68 -28.90 27.05
CA SER A 952 -12.70 -29.94 26.01
C SER A 952 -14.03 -30.72 25.89
N GLY A 953 -14.41 -31.13 24.76
CA GLY A 953 -15.34 -31.81 23.93
C GLY A 953 -16.35 -32.90 24.24
N SER A 954 -17.38 -33.12 23.48
CA SER A 954 -17.95 -34.30 22.78
C SER A 954 -19.33 -34.09 22.13
N SER A 955 -19.67 -34.97 21.19
CA SER A 955 -20.63 -34.86 20.09
C SER A 955 -22.14 -34.58 20.37
N GLY A 956 -22.69 -33.73 19.60
CA GLY A 956 -23.98 -33.14 19.39
C GLY A 956 -23.72 -31.87 18.58
N ARG A 957 -24.66 -31.18 18.03
CA ARG A 957 -24.33 -29.83 17.51
C ARG A 957 -23.74 -29.01 18.64
N ARG A 958 -22.40 -29.05 18.75
CA ARG A 958 -21.66 -28.48 19.84
C ARG A 958 -21.37 -27.01 19.54
N LEU A 959 -21.38 -26.22 20.55
CA LEU A 959 -20.79 -24.88 20.61
C LEU A 959 -19.29 -25.07 20.55
N LEU A 960 -18.67 -24.77 19.41
CA LEU A 960 -17.28 -25.11 19.09
C LEU A 960 -16.25 -24.31 19.88
N ASP A 961 -15.30 -25.03 20.45
CA ASP A 961 -14.07 -24.46 20.97
C ASP A 961 -13.00 -24.35 19.85
N SER A 962 -12.16 -23.33 19.92
CA SER A 962 -11.24 -22.91 18.87
C SER A 962 -10.03 -23.83 18.61
N GLN A 963 -9.92 -24.98 19.32
CA GLN A 963 -8.81 -25.90 19.20
C GLN A 963 -9.03 -27.06 18.20
N ASP A 964 -10.29 -27.38 17.87
CA ASP A 964 -10.62 -28.57 17.07
C ASP A 964 -10.59 -28.37 15.54
N LEU A 965 -10.21 -27.20 15.04
CA LEU A 965 -10.39 -26.82 13.62
C LEU A 965 -9.16 -27.02 12.72
N PHE A 966 -8.03 -27.42 13.28
CA PHE A 966 -6.87 -27.78 12.49
C PHE A 966 -6.40 -29.19 12.88
N PRO A 967 -6.80 -30.23 12.15
CA PRO A 967 -6.28 -31.56 12.37
C PRO A 967 -4.76 -31.57 12.12
N LEU A 968 -4.03 -31.98 13.12
CA LEU A 968 -2.59 -32.25 13.00
C LEU A 968 -2.41 -33.47 12.09
N SER A 969 -2.13 -33.28 10.82
CA SER A 969 -1.48 -34.32 10.02
C SER A 969 0.00 -34.33 10.42
N ASN A 970 0.37 -35.29 11.26
CA ASN A 970 1.74 -35.73 11.41
C ASN A 970 2.07 -36.50 10.12
N ASP A 971 2.88 -35.91 9.23
CA ASP A 971 3.78 -36.64 8.34
C ASP A 971 4.93 -35.71 7.89
N PRO A 972 6.17 -36.26 7.68
CA PRO A 972 7.48 -35.69 8.01
C PRO A 972 7.95 -34.48 7.23
#